data_6e2024353d3a6b62fbd1180a2d0c3658
#
_entry.id   6e2024353d3a6b62fbd1180a2d0c3658
#
_cell.length_a   1.000
_cell.length_b   1.000
_cell.length_c   1.000
_cell.angle_alpha   90.00
_cell.angle_beta   90.00
_cell.angle_gamma   90.00
#
_symmetry.space_group_name_H-M   'P 1'
#
loop_
_entity.id
_entity.type
_entity.pdbx_description
1 polymer ?
#
loop_
_entity_poly.entity_id
_entity_poly.type
_entity_poly.pdbx_seq_one_letter_code
_entity_poly.pdbx_strand_id
1 'polypeptide(L)'
;MGYQQKLPGLVMSTGLLSTVLLGAMCPAWAADYKQAPMLDEQVKAGKLPAVATRLPEKPYVETMIDGVGKYGGTLRTTILANGDQYNLTRTIANELLVRWDPQWKKVGPSLAEEFKASEDATTYTFKLRKGLKWSDGQPFTVDDIMFWYEDVFMNNALSPAKNPTFTVAGKPVKVTKIDDQTVEFKFESPYGLFLQQLAYGQGHLPVIYPKHYLSQFHEKYNKEGIPALLKANPAAGDWVALFNSKISLTFQPPFWQNLQLPTLNPWVLTVPYADSERVVATRNPYYWKVDTAGNQLPYIDGITWAKLDDPQLMALKMTSGEFDFAFRHINNATFKSVLFDGQKTGNYRFVDVKDLPANDAVIQLNLNSTDPVKRKIFQNKDFRIALSHAINRQEIIDLVYVGQGAPAQVAVQPEHELFNERQAKQYTEFDPKRSAEMLDKIMPKKDAEGFRLDEAGKRFTINFMVADVFGLSYPDVVQMVQKYAKDVGIDIQLRTTDRARLNTMWYANEQDAYIWNCVGGLSEVYTDPRCYMPFQKADIFFAMKWSEWYSNRSTGEEPPESVKALMAAYDKVNAAVTDDDRRQKMKDFLNLSADNFLNIGISRPMPKYMMTSNNLKNVVNGIPITGNLWHPAPTLTQWYFDKPTK
;
A
#
# COMPACT_ATOMS: atom_id res chain seq x y z
N MET A 1 24.91 71.67 -28.05
CA MET A 1 25.11 72.54 -26.91
C MET A 1 25.29 71.64 -25.70
N GLY A 2 26.45 71.26 -25.29
CA GLY A 2 27.70 71.89 -24.95
C GLY A 2 27.65 72.35 -23.50
N TYR A 3 28.28 71.60 -22.60
CA TYR A 3 29.34 72.13 -21.76
C TYR A 3 29.96 71.03 -20.88
N GLN A 4 31.23 70.77 -21.13
CA GLN A 4 32.20 70.15 -20.24
C GLN A 4 32.58 71.11 -19.12
N GLN A 5 32.88 70.64 -17.91
CA GLN A 5 33.99 71.24 -17.14
C GLN A 5 34.69 70.22 -16.24
N LYS A 6 35.99 70.43 -16.17
CA LYS A 6 37.13 69.64 -15.76
C LYS A 6 37.34 69.55 -14.25
N LEU A 7 38.08 68.49 -13.87
CA LEU A 7 38.83 68.27 -12.64
C LEU A 7 39.76 69.41 -12.20
N PRO A 8 40.19 69.43 -10.91
CA PRO A 8 41.57 69.02 -10.70
C PRO A 8 41.75 68.05 -9.53
N GLY A 9 42.80 67.25 -9.67
CA GLY A 9 43.26 66.26 -8.72
C GLY A 9 44.07 66.86 -7.56
N LEU A 10 44.25 66.07 -6.52
CA LEU A 10 45.37 66.17 -5.59
C LEU A 10 45.82 64.75 -5.16
N VAL A 11 47.13 64.63 -5.02
CA VAL A 11 47.91 63.44 -4.87
C VAL A 11 48.32 63.23 -3.40
N MET A 12 48.56 61.97 -3.02
CA MET A 12 49.33 61.38 -1.87
C MET A 12 48.66 61.33 -0.49
N SER A 13 48.53 60.15 0.11
CA SER A 13 49.66 59.49 0.77
C SER A 13 49.28 58.07 1.27
N THR A 14 50.25 57.17 1.13
CA THR A 14 50.28 55.80 1.63
C THR A 14 50.10 55.67 3.15
N GLY A 15 49.19 54.80 3.57
CA GLY A 15 49.07 54.29 4.93
C GLY A 15 48.50 52.88 4.91
N LEU A 16 49.35 51.86 5.04
CA LEU A 16 48.93 50.50 5.30
C LEU A 16 48.25 50.41 6.66
N LEU A 17 46.98 50.16 6.69
CA LEU A 17 46.29 49.62 7.85
C LEU A 17 45.68 48.28 7.48
N SER A 18 46.28 47.20 7.97
CA SER A 18 45.72 45.84 7.92
C SER A 18 44.48 45.77 8.82
N THR A 19 43.30 45.90 8.21
CA THR A 19 42.03 45.62 8.89
C THR A 19 41.75 44.13 8.71
N VAL A 20 41.95 43.39 9.81
CA VAL A 20 41.44 42.03 9.98
C VAL A 20 39.90 42.14 9.94
N LEU A 21 39.31 41.75 8.80
CA LEU A 21 37.87 41.47 8.73
C LEU A 21 37.58 40.18 9.54
N LEU A 22 37.25 40.34 10.82
CA LEU A 22 36.44 39.31 11.51
C LEU A 22 35.12 39.22 10.74
N GLY A 23 35.00 38.18 9.93
CA GLY A 23 33.73 37.77 9.37
C GLY A 23 32.77 37.46 10.52
N ALA A 24 31.82 38.34 10.75
CA ALA A 24 30.67 38.03 11.57
C ALA A 24 29.95 36.87 10.89
N MET A 25 30.18 35.64 11.37
CA MET A 25 29.26 34.54 11.16
C MET A 25 27.92 35.02 11.72
N CYS A 26 26.98 35.40 10.85
CA CYS A 26 25.58 35.49 11.22
C CYS A 26 25.22 34.13 11.82
N PRO A 27 24.76 34.06 13.06
CA PRO A 27 24.22 32.81 13.59
C PRO A 27 23.04 32.48 12.68
N ALA A 28 23.10 31.30 12.01
CA ALA A 28 21.91 30.71 11.43
C ALA A 28 20.87 30.73 12.55
N TRP A 29 19.75 31.38 12.33
CA TRP A 29 18.64 31.38 13.29
C TRP A 29 18.35 29.91 13.57
N ALA A 30 18.75 29.42 14.74
CA ALA A 30 18.31 28.14 15.23
C ALA A 30 16.79 28.27 15.40
N ALA A 31 16.05 27.62 14.52
CA ALA A 31 14.61 27.57 14.66
C ALA A 31 14.30 27.06 16.06
N ASP A 32 13.40 27.72 16.78
CA ASP A 32 13.01 27.35 18.14
C ASP A 32 12.12 26.11 18.09
N TYR A 33 12.75 24.94 17.89
CA TYR A 33 12.04 23.66 17.82
C TYR A 33 11.55 23.25 19.20
N LYS A 34 10.30 22.82 19.26
CA LYS A 34 9.63 22.37 20.48
C LYS A 34 9.39 20.87 20.44
N GLN A 35 9.43 20.23 21.59
CA GLN A 35 9.15 18.81 21.78
C GLN A 35 7.87 18.58 22.58
N ALA A 36 7.36 17.34 22.53
CA ALA A 36 6.25 16.95 23.38
C ALA A 36 6.64 16.97 24.86
N PRO A 37 5.79 17.51 25.75
CA PRO A 37 6.08 17.59 27.20
C PRO A 37 6.43 16.26 27.86
N MET A 38 5.92 15.14 27.35
CA MET A 38 6.26 13.80 27.85
C MET A 38 7.75 13.46 27.76
N LEU A 39 8.53 14.18 26.94
CA LEU A 39 9.97 13.98 26.79
C LEU A 39 10.82 14.89 27.70
N ASP A 40 10.22 15.88 28.34
CA ASP A 40 10.94 16.91 29.08
C ASP A 40 11.78 16.34 30.24
N GLU A 41 11.24 15.37 30.98
CA GLU A 41 11.95 14.74 32.07
C GLU A 41 13.17 13.93 31.60
N GLN A 42 13.08 13.29 30.44
CA GLN A 42 14.20 12.54 29.86
C GLN A 42 15.31 13.49 29.40
N VAL A 43 14.93 14.65 28.82
CA VAL A 43 15.90 15.68 28.40
C VAL A 43 16.55 16.34 29.63
N LYS A 44 15.79 16.71 30.64
CA LYS A 44 16.32 17.28 31.92
C LYS A 44 17.27 16.29 32.62
N ALA A 45 16.95 15.00 32.58
CA ALA A 45 17.78 13.95 33.16
C ALA A 45 19.01 13.59 32.29
N GLY A 46 19.23 14.22 31.14
CA GLY A 46 20.34 13.92 30.22
C GLY A 46 20.23 12.55 29.53
N LYS A 47 19.07 11.88 29.63
CA LYS A 47 18.82 10.58 29.00
C LYS A 47 18.42 10.72 27.51
N LEU A 48 17.93 11.88 27.13
CA LEU A 48 17.57 12.22 25.76
C LEU A 48 18.21 13.57 25.40
N PRO A 49 18.87 13.71 24.24
CA PRO A 49 19.40 14.99 23.77
C PRO A 49 18.30 16.04 23.55
N ALA A 50 18.66 17.31 23.53
CA ALA A 50 17.73 18.40 23.19
C ALA A 50 17.12 18.19 21.79
N VAL A 51 15.90 18.66 21.58
CA VAL A 51 15.14 18.44 20.33
C VAL A 51 15.90 18.93 19.09
N ALA A 52 16.58 20.06 19.15
CA ALA A 52 17.36 20.60 18.03
C ALA A 52 18.48 19.66 17.55
N THR A 53 19.05 18.84 18.45
CA THR A 53 20.08 17.86 18.09
C THR A 53 19.53 16.51 17.67
N ARG A 54 18.25 16.27 17.89
CA ARG A 54 17.53 15.06 17.47
C ARG A 54 16.95 15.18 16.07
N LEU A 55 16.57 16.38 15.67
CA LEU A 55 16.05 16.69 14.33
C LEU A 55 17.18 16.79 13.29
N PRO A 56 16.91 16.52 12.02
CA PRO A 56 17.84 16.83 10.93
C PRO A 56 18.04 18.35 10.80
N GLU A 57 19.12 18.77 10.11
CA GLU A 57 19.42 20.19 9.91
C GLU A 57 18.26 20.97 9.28
N LYS A 58 17.52 20.31 8.38
CA LYS A 58 16.30 20.82 7.77
C LYS A 58 15.18 19.78 7.92
N PRO A 59 14.44 19.80 9.01
CA PRO A 59 13.28 18.92 9.19
C PRO A 59 12.26 19.12 8.07
N TYR A 60 11.49 18.06 7.79
CA TYR A 60 10.34 18.24 6.92
C TYR A 60 9.25 19.02 7.66
N VAL A 61 8.85 20.16 7.10
CA VAL A 61 7.73 20.94 7.64
C VAL A 61 6.45 20.42 7.04
N GLU A 62 5.62 19.78 7.87
CA GLU A 62 4.34 19.23 7.42
C GLU A 62 3.34 20.36 7.18
N THR A 63 2.64 20.31 6.03
CA THR A 63 1.52 21.24 5.77
C THR A 63 0.36 20.88 6.68
N MET A 64 -0.02 21.82 7.55
CA MET A 64 -1.10 21.61 8.49
C MET A 64 -2.46 21.66 7.80
N ILE A 65 -3.38 20.81 8.26
CA ILE A 65 -4.74 20.68 7.71
C ILE A 65 -5.62 21.81 8.26
N ASP A 66 -5.86 21.81 9.59
CA ASP A 66 -6.71 22.80 10.26
C ASP A 66 -5.91 23.73 11.18
N GLY A 67 -4.56 23.61 11.18
CA GLY A 67 -3.66 24.42 11.99
C GLY A 67 -2.81 23.60 12.97
N VAL A 68 -2.05 24.32 13.78
CA VAL A 68 -1.13 23.75 14.78
C VAL A 68 -1.93 23.05 15.87
N GLY A 69 -1.54 21.80 16.16
CA GLY A 69 -2.21 20.95 17.15
C GLY A 69 -1.68 21.07 18.57
N LYS A 70 -2.14 20.21 19.45
CA LYS A 70 -1.77 20.10 20.85
C LYS A 70 -1.12 18.75 21.13
N TYR A 71 -0.10 18.72 21.94
CA TYR A 71 0.51 17.47 22.38
C TYR A 71 -0.34 16.73 23.41
N GLY A 72 -0.22 15.42 23.40
CA GLY A 72 -0.72 14.56 24.46
C GLY A 72 -1.74 13.53 24.02
N GLY A 73 -1.99 12.59 24.91
CA GLY A 73 -3.00 11.56 24.78
C GLY A 73 -2.54 10.30 24.04
N THR A 74 -3.36 9.26 24.17
CA THR A 74 -3.17 7.97 23.49
C THR A 74 -4.36 7.69 22.59
N LEU A 75 -4.11 7.46 21.32
CA LEU A 75 -5.14 7.06 20.34
C LEU A 75 -5.52 5.60 20.58
N ARG A 76 -6.79 5.35 20.87
CA ARG A 76 -7.34 4.02 21.10
C ARG A 76 -8.04 3.55 19.82
N THR A 77 -7.60 2.42 19.29
CA THR A 77 -8.14 1.83 18.06
C THR A 77 -8.15 0.30 18.16
N THR A 78 -8.45 -0.38 17.08
CA THR A 78 -8.60 -1.83 17.05
C THR A 78 -7.91 -2.46 15.85
N ILE A 79 -7.60 -3.74 15.98
CA ILE A 79 -7.01 -4.58 14.94
C ILE A 79 -7.61 -6.00 15.09
N LEU A 80 -7.86 -6.69 13.97
CA LEU A 80 -8.30 -8.09 14.02
C LEU A 80 -7.14 -8.96 14.51
N ALA A 81 -7.43 -9.94 15.39
CA ALA A 81 -6.40 -10.61 16.16
C ALA A 81 -5.37 -11.35 15.31
N ASN A 82 -5.78 -12.09 14.28
CA ASN A 82 -4.87 -12.90 13.47
C ASN A 82 -4.86 -12.44 12.00
N GLY A 83 -3.65 -12.19 11.46
CA GLY A 83 -3.45 -11.87 10.04
C GLY A 83 -3.69 -10.41 9.65
N ASP A 84 -3.95 -9.50 10.60
CA ASP A 84 -4.21 -8.08 10.33
C ASP A 84 -3.04 -7.14 10.64
N GLN A 85 -1.81 -7.66 10.75
CA GLN A 85 -0.59 -6.87 10.99
C GLN A 85 -0.37 -5.75 9.95
N TYR A 86 -0.90 -5.91 8.75
CA TYR A 86 -0.88 -4.85 7.74
C TYR A 86 -1.62 -3.58 8.16
N ASN A 87 -2.52 -3.67 9.14
CA ASN A 87 -3.15 -2.48 9.71
C ASN A 87 -2.12 -1.58 10.40
N LEU A 88 -1.12 -2.15 11.09
CA LEU A 88 0.01 -1.40 11.65
C LEU A 88 0.83 -0.71 10.56
N THR A 89 1.20 -1.46 9.50
CA THR A 89 1.92 -0.90 8.35
C THR A 89 1.18 0.31 7.78
N ARG A 90 -0.11 0.15 7.51
CA ARG A 90 -0.94 1.17 6.86
C ARG A 90 -1.23 2.39 7.74
N THR A 91 -1.02 2.29 9.04
CA THR A 91 -1.27 3.40 9.96
C THR A 91 0.00 4.15 10.37
N ILE A 92 1.11 3.46 10.62
CA ILE A 92 2.31 4.08 11.19
C ILE A 92 3.62 3.87 10.42
N ALA A 93 3.68 3.00 9.39
CA ALA A 93 4.92 2.67 8.68
C ALA A 93 4.93 3.21 7.24
N ASN A 94 4.93 4.52 7.09
CA ASN A 94 4.83 5.18 5.77
C ASN A 94 5.94 6.20 5.52
N GLU A 95 7.12 5.98 6.11
CA GLU A 95 8.27 6.84 5.88
C GLU A 95 9.09 6.31 4.69
N LEU A 96 9.08 7.08 3.59
CA LEU A 96 9.62 6.73 2.29
C LEU A 96 10.61 7.79 1.81
N LEU A 97 11.44 7.50 0.81
CA LEU A 97 12.33 8.51 0.19
C LEU A 97 11.52 9.67 -0.41
N VAL A 98 10.43 9.34 -1.08
CA VAL A 98 9.45 10.28 -1.65
C VAL A 98 8.05 9.86 -1.23
N ARG A 99 7.08 10.78 -1.28
CA ARG A 99 5.70 10.50 -0.85
C ARG A 99 4.69 11.15 -1.78
N TRP A 100 3.51 10.56 -1.86
CA TRP A 100 2.35 11.22 -2.45
C TRP A 100 1.88 12.38 -1.55
N ASP A 101 1.37 13.45 -2.17
CA ASP A 101 0.55 14.41 -1.44
C ASP A 101 -0.73 13.72 -0.91
N PRO A 102 -1.41 14.30 0.12
CA PRO A 102 -2.60 13.68 0.70
C PRO A 102 -3.75 13.45 -0.29
N GLN A 103 -3.78 14.11 -1.43
CA GLN A 103 -4.80 13.95 -2.48
C GLN A 103 -4.38 13.01 -3.60
N TRP A 104 -3.19 12.41 -3.52
CA TRP A 104 -2.64 11.50 -4.54
C TRP A 104 -2.48 12.11 -5.94
N LYS A 105 -2.16 13.40 -6.00
CA LYS A 105 -1.96 14.12 -7.25
C LYS A 105 -0.50 14.21 -7.68
N LYS A 106 0.40 14.36 -6.71
CA LYS A 106 1.83 14.59 -6.97
C LYS A 106 2.71 13.87 -5.98
N VAL A 107 3.81 13.30 -6.49
CA VAL A 107 4.91 12.79 -5.66
C VAL A 107 5.86 13.92 -5.32
N GLY A 108 6.18 14.06 -4.05
CA GLY A 108 7.09 15.07 -3.51
C GLY A 108 8.18 14.47 -2.61
N PRO A 109 9.14 15.30 -2.15
CA PRO A 109 10.18 14.89 -1.20
C PRO A 109 9.59 14.36 0.11
N SER A 110 10.35 13.45 0.77
CA SER A 110 10.05 12.95 2.12
C SER A 110 11.35 12.80 2.92
N LEU A 111 11.87 11.58 3.14
CA LEU A 111 13.22 11.37 3.71
C LEU A 111 14.30 11.98 2.83
N ALA A 112 14.14 11.94 1.50
CA ALA A 112 14.93 12.77 0.61
C ALA A 112 14.50 14.24 0.74
N GLU A 113 15.46 15.15 0.89
CA GLU A 113 15.24 16.61 0.85
C GLU A 113 14.91 17.06 -0.57
N GLU A 114 15.58 16.46 -1.56
CA GLU A 114 15.38 16.69 -2.99
C GLU A 114 15.63 15.41 -3.80
N PHE A 115 15.07 15.36 -5.00
CA PHE A 115 15.33 14.30 -5.95
C PHE A 115 15.34 14.84 -7.38
N LYS A 116 16.04 14.14 -8.27
CA LYS A 116 16.09 14.45 -9.71
C LYS A 116 15.93 13.18 -10.52
N ALA A 117 15.20 13.26 -11.63
CA ALA A 117 15.14 12.24 -12.66
C ALA A 117 15.88 12.72 -13.92
N SER A 118 16.56 11.82 -14.62
CA SER A 118 17.11 12.10 -15.96
C SER A 118 15.97 12.26 -16.97
N GLU A 119 16.24 12.97 -18.06
CA GLU A 119 15.26 13.22 -19.12
C GLU A 119 14.75 11.94 -19.79
N ASP A 120 15.55 10.89 -19.82
CA ASP A 120 15.21 9.57 -20.35
C ASP A 120 14.58 8.62 -19.32
N ALA A 121 14.34 9.11 -18.10
CA ALA A 121 13.79 8.34 -16.97
C ALA A 121 14.58 7.04 -16.66
N THR A 122 15.88 7.01 -16.90
CA THR A 122 16.73 5.86 -16.54
C THR A 122 17.46 6.07 -15.21
N THR A 123 17.68 7.31 -14.78
CA THR A 123 18.49 7.64 -13.61
C THR A 123 17.73 8.55 -12.64
N TYR A 124 17.77 8.19 -11.37
CA TYR A 124 17.12 8.92 -10.28
C TYR A 124 18.11 9.16 -9.16
N THR A 125 18.33 10.42 -8.81
CA THR A 125 19.23 10.83 -7.73
C THR A 125 18.42 11.39 -6.57
N PHE A 126 18.67 10.89 -5.36
CA PHE A 126 18.03 11.33 -4.13
C PHE A 126 19.06 11.86 -3.17
N LYS A 127 18.80 13.03 -2.57
CA LYS A 127 19.60 13.61 -1.51
C LYS A 127 18.86 13.56 -0.20
N LEU A 128 19.36 12.78 0.74
CA LEU A 128 18.77 12.62 2.08
C LEU A 128 18.86 13.91 2.88
N ARG A 129 17.90 14.13 3.79
CA ARG A 129 17.99 15.19 4.80
C ARG A 129 19.18 14.92 5.70
N LYS A 130 20.06 15.90 5.85
CA LYS A 130 21.28 15.76 6.67
C LYS A 130 20.91 15.70 8.15
N GLY A 131 21.43 14.68 8.86
CA GLY A 131 21.20 14.47 10.29
C GLY A 131 19.94 13.66 10.63
N LEU A 132 19.35 12.94 9.67
CA LEU A 132 18.31 11.94 9.97
C LEU A 132 18.84 10.89 10.94
N LYS A 133 17.96 10.42 11.83
CA LYS A 133 18.28 9.41 12.85
C LYS A 133 17.22 8.33 12.92
N TRP A 134 17.68 7.12 13.20
CA TRP A 134 16.81 6.03 13.62
C TRP A 134 16.21 6.30 15.00
N SER A 135 15.21 5.54 15.40
CA SER A 135 14.49 5.73 16.67
C SER A 135 15.35 5.50 17.92
N ASP A 136 16.49 4.86 17.79
CA ASP A 136 17.51 4.69 18.84
C ASP A 136 18.56 5.81 18.87
N GLY A 137 18.46 6.79 17.97
CA GLY A 137 19.34 7.93 17.87
C GLY A 137 20.57 7.73 17.00
N GLN A 138 20.79 6.53 16.43
CA GLN A 138 21.87 6.30 15.47
C GLN A 138 21.58 7.01 14.14
N PRO A 139 22.62 7.48 13.41
CA PRO A 139 22.42 8.14 12.14
C PRO A 139 21.75 7.23 11.10
N PHE A 140 20.82 7.79 10.31
CA PHE A 140 20.37 7.20 9.05
C PHE A 140 21.08 7.89 7.90
N THR A 141 21.78 7.12 7.07
CA THR A 141 22.60 7.60 5.94
C THR A 141 22.41 6.73 4.71
N VAL A 142 23.08 7.10 3.61
CA VAL A 142 23.13 6.27 2.40
C VAL A 142 23.76 4.90 2.67
N ASP A 143 24.57 4.71 3.72
CA ASP A 143 25.12 3.40 4.08
C ASP A 143 24.05 2.38 4.50
N ASP A 144 22.93 2.83 5.05
CA ASP A 144 21.78 1.96 5.33
C ASP A 144 21.07 1.53 4.03
N ILE A 145 20.96 2.45 3.06
CA ILE A 145 20.41 2.15 1.72
C ILE A 145 21.34 1.19 0.98
N MET A 146 22.67 1.38 1.05
CA MET A 146 23.63 0.47 0.43
C MET A 146 23.63 -0.91 1.09
N PHE A 147 23.47 -0.98 2.42
CA PHE A 147 23.29 -2.26 3.11
C PHE A 147 22.05 -3.01 2.60
N TRP A 148 20.89 -2.32 2.47
CA TRP A 148 19.74 -2.92 1.82
C TRP A 148 20.07 -3.39 0.41
N TYR A 149 20.70 -2.55 -0.40
CA TYR A 149 20.98 -2.87 -1.81
C TYR A 149 21.95 -4.04 -1.98
N GLU A 150 23.14 -3.95 -1.39
CA GLU A 150 24.22 -4.92 -1.59
C GLU A 150 24.01 -6.21 -0.81
N ASP A 151 23.58 -6.10 0.45
CA ASP A 151 23.60 -7.22 1.40
C ASP A 151 22.24 -7.91 1.54
N VAL A 152 21.15 -7.25 1.15
CA VAL A 152 19.79 -7.82 1.19
C VAL A 152 19.22 -8.00 -0.21
N PHE A 153 19.05 -6.93 -0.98
CA PHE A 153 18.39 -6.99 -2.29
C PHE A 153 19.21 -7.78 -3.33
N MET A 154 20.51 -7.56 -3.43
CA MET A 154 21.40 -8.29 -4.36
C MET A 154 21.84 -9.64 -3.83
N ASN A 155 21.68 -9.93 -2.55
CA ASN A 155 22.00 -11.22 -1.93
C ASN A 155 20.98 -12.27 -2.33
N ASN A 156 21.40 -13.32 -3.04
CA ASN A 156 20.51 -14.37 -3.52
C ASN A 156 19.97 -15.28 -2.41
N ALA A 157 20.63 -15.36 -1.24
CA ALA A 157 20.11 -16.12 -0.10
C ALA A 157 18.94 -15.39 0.56
N LEU A 158 19.01 -14.06 0.70
CA LEU A 158 17.95 -13.25 1.31
C LEU A 158 16.86 -12.84 0.30
N SER A 159 17.24 -12.58 -0.95
CA SER A 159 16.35 -12.13 -2.03
C SER A 159 16.53 -12.99 -3.29
N PRO A 160 16.11 -14.26 -3.29
CA PRO A 160 16.24 -15.13 -4.46
C PRO A 160 15.41 -14.65 -5.65
N ALA A 161 14.28 -14.02 -5.40
CA ALA A 161 13.47 -13.31 -6.40
C ALA A 161 13.61 -11.80 -6.18
N LYS A 162 14.08 -11.08 -7.20
CA LYS A 162 14.25 -9.61 -7.11
C LYS A 162 12.89 -8.92 -7.11
N ASN A 163 12.75 -7.90 -6.28
CA ASN A 163 11.50 -7.15 -6.16
C ASN A 163 11.21 -6.37 -7.47
N PRO A 164 10.00 -6.49 -8.06
CA PRO A 164 9.64 -5.81 -9.31
C PRO A 164 9.73 -4.28 -9.26
N THR A 165 9.51 -3.65 -8.11
CA THR A 165 9.66 -2.19 -7.95
C THR A 165 11.08 -1.71 -8.29
N PHE A 166 12.08 -2.57 -8.09
CA PHE A 166 13.49 -2.27 -8.34
C PHE A 166 14.07 -3.09 -9.51
N THR A 167 13.20 -3.58 -10.39
CA THR A 167 13.59 -4.43 -11.52
C THR A 167 12.80 -4.02 -12.77
N VAL A 168 13.48 -3.75 -13.89
CA VAL A 168 12.85 -3.42 -15.17
C VAL A 168 13.33 -4.42 -16.23
N ALA A 169 12.41 -5.00 -16.99
CA ALA A 169 12.72 -6.02 -18.02
C ALA A 169 13.60 -7.18 -17.49
N GLY A 170 13.36 -7.61 -16.24
CA GLY A 170 14.13 -8.67 -15.58
C GLY A 170 15.52 -8.26 -15.07
N LYS A 171 15.91 -6.99 -15.23
CA LYS A 171 17.20 -6.47 -14.77
C LYS A 171 17.05 -5.61 -13.54
N PRO A 172 17.77 -5.92 -12.44
CA PRO A 172 17.70 -5.14 -11.22
C PRO A 172 18.33 -3.76 -11.42
N VAL A 173 17.82 -2.77 -10.67
CA VAL A 173 18.41 -1.43 -10.58
C VAL A 173 19.87 -1.51 -10.12
N LYS A 174 20.72 -0.63 -10.64
CA LYS A 174 22.04 -0.35 -10.07
C LYS A 174 21.93 0.82 -9.11
N VAL A 175 22.27 0.61 -7.83
CA VAL A 175 22.31 1.67 -6.81
C VAL A 175 23.78 2.03 -6.54
N THR A 176 24.07 3.32 -6.47
CA THR A 176 25.42 3.85 -6.26
C THR A 176 25.40 4.92 -5.19
N LYS A 177 26.22 4.78 -4.17
CA LYS A 177 26.49 5.85 -3.21
C LYS A 177 27.36 6.92 -3.86
N ILE A 178 26.86 8.15 -3.93
CA ILE A 178 27.63 9.31 -4.41
C ILE A 178 28.39 9.95 -3.23
N ASP A 179 27.67 10.15 -2.11
CA ASP A 179 28.23 10.59 -0.82
C ASP A 179 27.34 10.07 0.33
N ASP A 180 27.58 10.49 1.57
CA ASP A 180 26.82 10.01 2.74
C ASP A 180 25.33 10.39 2.73
N GLN A 181 24.93 11.34 1.87
CA GLN A 181 23.56 11.82 1.76
C GLN A 181 22.97 11.63 0.36
N THR A 182 23.78 11.34 -0.64
CA THR A 182 23.35 11.29 -2.04
C THR A 182 23.49 9.88 -2.60
N VAL A 183 22.37 9.33 -3.08
CA VAL A 183 22.29 8.01 -3.70
C VAL A 183 21.68 8.10 -5.09
N GLU A 184 22.21 7.32 -6.02
CA GLU A 184 21.73 7.20 -7.40
C GLU A 184 21.14 5.82 -7.64
N PHE A 185 19.96 5.77 -8.27
CA PHE A 185 19.30 4.58 -8.78
C PHE A 185 19.30 4.64 -10.30
N LYS A 186 19.96 3.69 -10.96
CA LYS A 186 20.11 3.65 -12.43
C LYS A 186 19.54 2.36 -12.98
N PHE A 187 18.59 2.48 -13.90
CA PHE A 187 17.97 1.39 -14.65
C PHE A 187 18.60 1.28 -16.05
N GLU A 188 18.60 0.09 -16.62
CA GLU A 188 19.09 -0.12 -18.01
C GLU A 188 18.07 0.32 -19.07
N SER A 189 16.82 0.51 -18.69
CA SER A 189 15.72 0.95 -19.55
C SER A 189 14.90 2.03 -18.87
N PRO A 190 14.18 2.89 -19.61
CA PRO A 190 13.31 3.91 -19.02
C PRO A 190 12.28 3.33 -18.04
N TYR A 191 12.15 3.97 -16.89
CA TYR A 191 11.17 3.61 -15.84
C TYR A 191 10.43 4.85 -15.33
N GLY A 192 9.60 5.45 -16.16
CA GLY A 192 8.89 6.70 -15.84
C GLY A 192 7.96 6.64 -14.62
N LEU A 193 7.52 5.44 -14.20
CA LEU A 193 6.72 5.25 -12.98
C LEU A 193 7.54 5.04 -11.69
N PHE A 194 8.87 5.10 -11.75
CA PHE A 194 9.69 4.75 -10.58
C PHE A 194 9.39 5.60 -9.34
N LEU A 195 9.21 6.91 -9.49
CA LEU A 195 8.89 7.80 -8.36
C LEU A 195 7.53 7.45 -7.73
N GLN A 196 6.54 7.14 -8.55
CA GLN A 196 5.22 6.72 -8.09
C GLN A 196 5.28 5.37 -7.38
N GLN A 197 6.05 4.42 -7.92
CA GLN A 197 6.30 3.13 -7.28
C GLN A 197 7.08 3.28 -5.97
N LEU A 198 8.07 4.17 -5.93
CA LEU A 198 8.86 4.44 -4.73
C LEU A 198 8.05 5.15 -3.63
N ALA A 199 7.02 5.91 -4.02
CA ALA A 199 6.07 6.54 -3.10
C ALA A 199 4.91 5.61 -2.68
N TYR A 200 4.94 4.32 -3.09
CA TYR A 200 3.86 3.36 -2.90
C TYR A 200 4.40 1.98 -2.53
N GLY A 201 3.58 1.14 -1.94
CA GLY A 201 3.81 -0.30 -1.76
C GLY A 201 5.20 -0.65 -1.23
N GLN A 202 6.04 -1.21 -2.09
CA GLN A 202 7.37 -1.71 -1.74
C GLN A 202 8.47 -0.62 -1.71
N GLY A 203 8.11 0.64 -1.93
CA GLY A 203 9.05 1.77 -1.89
C GLY A 203 9.72 2.00 -0.53
N HIS A 204 9.22 1.36 0.55
CA HIS A 204 9.84 1.40 1.88
C HIS A 204 11.15 0.59 1.97
N LEU A 205 11.38 -0.38 1.09
CA LEU A 205 12.50 -1.32 1.22
C LEU A 205 13.87 -0.63 1.36
N PRO A 206 14.23 0.43 0.64
CA PRO A 206 15.52 1.08 0.81
C PRO A 206 15.74 1.74 2.18
N VAL A 207 14.70 1.94 2.99
CA VAL A 207 14.74 2.79 4.19
C VAL A 207 14.32 2.10 5.49
N ILE A 208 14.19 0.78 5.48
CA ILE A 208 13.76 0.02 6.69
C ILE A 208 14.86 -0.87 7.29
N TYR A 209 16.08 -0.86 6.73
CA TYR A 209 17.16 -1.75 7.15
C TYR A 209 18.26 -1.00 7.92
N PRO A 210 18.14 -0.83 9.26
CA PRO A 210 19.19 -0.21 10.07
C PRO A 210 20.44 -1.10 10.08
N LYS A 211 21.47 -0.69 9.34
CA LYS A 211 22.73 -1.44 9.17
C LYS A 211 23.39 -1.76 10.51
N HIS A 212 23.47 -0.77 11.42
CA HIS A 212 24.10 -0.93 12.73
C HIS A 212 23.44 -2.02 13.60
N TYR A 213 22.12 -2.22 13.43
CA TYR A 213 21.39 -3.27 14.15
C TYR A 213 21.41 -4.61 13.40
N LEU A 214 21.14 -4.62 12.08
CA LEU A 214 20.93 -5.85 11.33
C LEU A 214 22.24 -6.56 10.95
N SER A 215 23.37 -5.85 10.85
CA SER A 215 24.67 -6.43 10.54
C SER A 215 25.09 -7.52 11.54
N GLN A 216 24.66 -7.45 12.80
CA GLN A 216 24.95 -8.48 13.80
C GLN A 216 24.30 -9.84 13.52
N PHE A 217 23.26 -9.87 12.65
CA PHE A 217 22.56 -11.09 12.25
C PHE A 217 22.91 -11.52 10.81
N HIS A 218 23.83 -10.81 10.14
CA HIS A 218 24.21 -11.07 8.77
C HIS A 218 25.58 -11.75 8.68
N GLU A 219 25.67 -12.87 7.96
CA GLU A 219 26.89 -13.69 7.88
C GLU A 219 28.13 -12.90 7.44
N LYS A 220 28.00 -11.96 6.49
CA LYS A 220 29.10 -11.13 6.02
C LYS A 220 29.75 -10.30 7.14
N TYR A 221 28.99 -9.84 8.12
CA TYR A 221 29.44 -8.92 9.17
C TYR A 221 29.71 -9.58 10.50
N ASN A 222 29.09 -10.71 10.80
CA ASN A 222 29.20 -11.39 12.10
C ASN A 222 29.34 -12.91 11.96
N LYS A 223 30.20 -13.38 11.06
CA LYS A 223 30.39 -14.81 10.76
C LYS A 223 30.68 -15.62 12.02
N GLU A 224 31.53 -15.11 12.93
CA GLU A 224 31.94 -15.81 14.16
C GLU A 224 30.82 -15.82 15.23
N GLY A 225 29.98 -14.80 15.27
CA GLY A 225 28.88 -14.70 16.24
C GLY A 225 27.61 -15.46 15.84
N ILE A 226 27.40 -15.71 14.53
CA ILE A 226 26.20 -16.38 14.03
C ILE A 226 25.95 -17.74 14.72
N PRO A 227 26.94 -18.64 14.93
CA PRO A 227 26.69 -19.92 15.61
C PRO A 227 26.12 -19.77 17.02
N ALA A 228 26.59 -18.78 17.80
CA ALA A 228 26.07 -18.50 19.15
C ALA A 228 24.63 -17.96 19.08
N LEU A 229 24.34 -17.08 18.10
CA LEU A 229 23.01 -16.54 17.88
C LEU A 229 22.01 -17.63 17.44
N LEU A 230 22.42 -18.56 16.59
CA LEU A 230 21.59 -19.71 16.18
C LEU A 230 21.32 -20.65 17.37
N LYS A 231 22.32 -20.88 18.22
CA LYS A 231 22.13 -21.67 19.45
C LYS A 231 21.10 -21.01 20.39
N ALA A 232 21.07 -19.68 20.45
CA ALA A 232 20.09 -18.92 21.24
C ALA A 232 18.72 -18.82 20.55
N ASN A 233 18.64 -19.09 19.24
CA ASN A 233 17.41 -19.04 18.43
C ASN A 233 17.27 -20.34 17.60
N PRO A 234 17.09 -21.50 18.22
CA PRO A 234 17.17 -22.79 17.52
C PRO A 234 16.12 -23.00 16.43
N ALA A 235 14.98 -22.28 16.52
CA ALA A 235 13.93 -22.31 15.50
C ALA A 235 14.34 -21.69 14.16
N ALA A 236 15.42 -20.89 14.12
CA ALA A 236 15.87 -20.24 12.90
C ALA A 236 16.55 -21.23 11.93
N GLY A 237 17.28 -22.25 12.43
CA GLY A 237 17.95 -23.26 11.63
C GLY A 237 19.23 -22.76 10.93
N ASP A 238 19.18 -21.63 10.25
CA ASP A 238 20.30 -21.00 9.55
C ASP A 238 20.33 -19.48 9.73
N TRP A 239 21.37 -18.83 9.20
CA TRP A 239 21.53 -17.38 9.33
C TRP A 239 20.49 -16.59 8.51
N VAL A 240 19.99 -17.14 7.40
CA VAL A 240 18.96 -16.50 6.57
C VAL A 240 17.64 -16.42 7.34
N ALA A 241 17.23 -17.53 7.93
CA ALA A 241 16.04 -17.58 8.77
C ALA A 241 16.21 -16.74 10.03
N LEU A 242 17.41 -16.70 10.64
CA LEU A 242 17.74 -15.82 11.76
C LEU A 242 17.59 -14.35 11.36
N PHE A 243 18.17 -13.92 10.25
CA PHE A 243 18.06 -12.55 9.73
C PHE A 243 16.59 -12.19 9.48
N ASN A 244 15.85 -13.05 8.76
CA ASN A 244 14.44 -12.85 8.47
C ASN A 244 13.54 -12.86 9.72
N SER A 245 13.98 -13.46 10.82
CA SER A 245 13.29 -13.36 12.12
C SER A 245 13.46 -12.00 12.80
N LYS A 246 14.40 -11.17 12.36
CA LYS A 246 14.65 -9.82 12.92
C LYS A 246 13.98 -8.72 12.11
N ILE A 247 13.77 -8.97 10.80
CA ILE A 247 13.11 -8.03 9.89
C ILE A 247 12.42 -8.81 8.76
N SER A 248 11.26 -8.35 8.32
CA SER A 248 10.56 -8.92 7.18
C SER A 248 10.60 -7.99 5.98
N LEU A 249 10.88 -8.54 4.79
CA LEU A 249 10.84 -7.85 3.51
C LEU A 249 9.49 -7.18 3.18
N THR A 250 8.41 -7.60 3.83
CA THR A 250 7.04 -7.21 3.48
C THR A 250 6.20 -6.81 4.70
N PHE A 251 6.82 -6.27 5.76
CA PHE A 251 6.13 -5.95 7.02
C PHE A 251 5.30 -7.11 7.59
N GLN A 252 5.80 -8.34 7.42
CA GLN A 252 5.21 -9.52 8.04
C GLN A 252 5.45 -9.54 9.56
N PRO A 253 4.87 -10.47 10.31
CA PRO A 253 4.95 -10.52 11.76
C PRO A 253 6.31 -10.22 12.40
N PRO A 254 7.45 -10.74 11.89
CA PRO A 254 8.76 -10.45 12.50
C PRO A 254 9.08 -8.95 12.64
N PHE A 255 8.67 -8.12 11.66
CA PHE A 255 8.84 -6.66 11.74
C PHE A 255 8.08 -6.06 12.93
N TRP A 256 6.85 -6.52 13.19
CA TRP A 256 5.99 -6.01 14.24
C TRP A 256 6.14 -6.74 15.58
N GLN A 257 6.99 -7.76 15.64
CA GLN A 257 7.30 -8.52 16.85
C GLN A 257 8.65 -8.11 17.47
N ASN A 258 9.55 -7.54 16.68
CA ASN A 258 10.89 -7.17 17.12
C ASN A 258 10.92 -5.75 17.69
N LEU A 259 10.77 -5.62 19.01
CA LEU A 259 10.82 -4.32 19.70
C LEU A 259 12.21 -3.65 19.69
N GLN A 260 13.27 -4.38 19.33
CA GLN A 260 14.64 -3.86 19.26
C GLN A 260 14.97 -3.29 17.88
N LEU A 261 14.11 -3.50 16.85
CA LEU A 261 14.35 -2.99 15.51
C LEU A 261 14.18 -1.47 15.47
N PRO A 262 15.24 -0.70 15.22
CA PRO A 262 15.13 0.74 15.03
C PRO A 262 14.30 1.09 13.79
N THR A 263 13.55 2.18 13.86
CA THR A 263 12.65 2.61 12.78
C THR A 263 12.72 4.13 12.55
N LEU A 264 12.31 4.58 11.37
CA LEU A 264 12.11 6.00 11.06
C LEU A 264 10.65 6.45 11.29
N ASN A 265 9.78 5.54 11.70
CA ASN A 265 8.35 5.79 11.90
C ASN A 265 8.07 6.76 13.07
N PRO A 266 6.91 7.44 13.05
CA PRO A 266 6.55 8.42 14.09
C PRO A 266 6.29 7.80 15.48
N TRP A 267 5.96 6.52 15.54
CA TRP A 267 5.79 5.76 16.80
C TRP A 267 6.59 4.45 16.74
N VAL A 268 7.06 4.03 17.89
CA VAL A 268 7.84 2.80 18.12
C VAL A 268 7.03 1.87 19.00
N LEU A 269 6.98 0.59 18.66
CA LEU A 269 6.26 -0.40 19.46
C LEU A 269 6.92 -0.61 20.83
N THR A 270 6.08 -0.68 21.87
CA THR A 270 6.45 -1.05 23.23
C THR A 270 5.78 -2.33 23.70
N VAL A 271 4.68 -2.72 23.04
CA VAL A 271 4.06 -4.05 23.14
C VAL A 271 3.89 -4.57 21.72
N PRO A 272 4.46 -5.74 21.39
CA PRO A 272 4.55 -6.23 20.02
C PRO A 272 3.23 -6.84 19.53
N TYR A 273 3.12 -7.01 18.21
CA TYR A 273 2.07 -7.83 17.59
C TYR A 273 2.41 -9.33 17.78
N ALA A 274 2.04 -9.86 18.94
CA ALA A 274 2.27 -11.24 19.35
C ALA A 274 1.01 -11.78 20.07
N ASP A 275 1.15 -12.65 21.03
CA ASP A 275 0.04 -13.26 21.79
C ASP A 275 -0.62 -12.33 22.81
N SER A 276 -0.18 -11.08 22.89
CA SER A 276 -0.79 -10.07 23.78
C SER A 276 -2.17 -9.63 23.26
N GLU A 277 -3.07 -9.23 24.17
CA GLU A 277 -4.41 -8.73 23.84
C GLU A 277 -4.40 -7.36 23.13
N ARG A 278 -3.26 -6.70 23.09
CA ARG A 278 -3.11 -5.37 22.50
C ARG A 278 -1.71 -5.16 21.94
N VAL A 279 -1.62 -4.28 20.97
CA VAL A 279 -0.36 -3.72 20.48
C VAL A 279 -0.27 -2.28 20.99
N VAL A 280 0.91 -1.84 21.43
CA VAL A 280 1.11 -0.49 21.94
C VAL A 280 2.34 0.13 21.28
N ALA A 281 2.19 1.37 20.84
CA ALA A 281 3.29 2.18 20.34
C ALA A 281 3.38 3.50 21.11
N THR A 282 4.59 4.00 21.29
CA THR A 282 4.88 5.31 21.89
C THR A 282 5.62 6.20 20.89
N ARG A 283 5.56 7.51 21.09
CA ARG A 283 6.23 8.52 20.28
C ARG A 283 7.71 8.16 20.08
N ASN A 284 8.16 8.26 18.80
CA ASN A 284 9.57 8.23 18.45
C ASN A 284 10.22 9.59 18.80
N PRO A 285 11.14 9.67 19.77
CA PRO A 285 11.75 10.93 20.15
C PRO A 285 12.68 11.52 19.08
N TYR A 286 13.08 10.73 18.09
CA TYR A 286 13.93 11.13 16.95
C TYR A 286 13.14 11.33 15.66
N TYR A 287 11.80 11.41 15.73
CA TYR A 287 11.01 11.63 14.55
C TYR A 287 11.34 12.97 13.89
N TRP A 288 11.51 12.99 12.61
CA TRP A 288 12.22 14.00 11.82
C TRP A 288 11.33 15.11 11.20
N LYS A 289 10.01 15.07 11.44
CA LYS A 289 9.06 16.06 10.93
C LYS A 289 8.65 17.05 12.01
N VAL A 290 8.37 18.27 11.58
CA VAL A 290 7.84 19.35 12.42
C VAL A 290 6.59 19.95 11.77
N ASP A 291 5.79 20.66 12.55
CA ASP A 291 4.73 21.53 12.04
C ASP A 291 5.26 22.90 11.62
N THR A 292 4.37 23.77 11.15
CA THR A 292 4.72 25.14 10.72
C THR A 292 5.15 26.08 11.86
N ALA A 293 4.94 25.68 13.11
CA ALA A 293 5.38 26.41 14.31
C ALA A 293 6.65 25.83 14.95
N GLY A 294 7.30 24.83 14.28
CA GLY A 294 8.51 24.17 14.78
C GLY A 294 8.25 23.10 15.84
N ASN A 295 7.03 22.69 16.10
CA ASN A 295 6.74 21.61 17.02
C ASN A 295 7.07 20.24 16.39
N GLN A 296 7.89 19.42 17.06
CA GLN A 296 8.23 18.08 16.60
C GLN A 296 6.98 17.17 16.62
N LEU A 297 6.61 16.61 15.47
CA LEU A 297 5.51 15.65 15.35
C LEU A 297 5.91 14.26 15.88
N PRO A 298 4.96 13.36 16.11
CA PRO A 298 3.50 13.52 16.07
C PRO A 298 2.98 14.29 17.29
N TYR A 299 1.72 14.76 17.28
CA TYR A 299 1.12 15.38 18.46
C TYR A 299 0.68 14.35 19.50
N ILE A 300 0.10 13.21 19.06
CA ILE A 300 -0.35 12.12 19.95
C ILE A 300 0.85 11.37 20.50
N ASP A 301 0.85 11.11 21.82
CA ASP A 301 1.96 10.49 22.52
C ASP A 301 2.08 8.99 22.27
N GLY A 302 0.97 8.32 22.07
CA GLY A 302 0.96 6.87 21.84
C GLY A 302 -0.28 6.37 21.12
N ILE A 303 -0.23 5.14 20.69
CA ILE A 303 -1.36 4.44 20.04
C ILE A 303 -1.50 3.07 20.70
N THR A 304 -2.74 2.69 21.00
CA THR A 304 -3.08 1.33 21.46
C THR A 304 -4.09 0.70 20.51
N TRP A 305 -3.73 -0.44 19.96
CA TRP A 305 -4.65 -1.29 19.18
C TRP A 305 -5.12 -2.45 20.06
N ALA A 306 -6.42 -2.50 20.37
CA ALA A 306 -7.03 -3.67 20.96
C ALA A 306 -7.13 -4.78 19.90
N LYS A 307 -6.64 -5.98 20.21
CA LYS A 307 -6.77 -7.15 19.33
C LYS A 307 -8.09 -7.84 19.63
N LEU A 308 -8.98 -7.87 18.65
CA LEU A 308 -10.32 -8.46 18.76
C LEU A 308 -10.52 -9.48 17.64
N ASP A 309 -11.15 -10.59 17.95
CA ASP A 309 -11.43 -11.65 16.97
C ASP A 309 -12.75 -11.43 16.21
N ASP A 310 -13.65 -10.59 16.76
CA ASP A 310 -15.00 -10.40 16.25
C ASP A 310 -15.27 -8.93 15.84
N PRO A 311 -15.62 -8.67 14.58
CA PRO A 311 -16.06 -7.35 14.12
C PRO A 311 -17.30 -6.82 14.86
N GLN A 312 -18.19 -7.67 15.37
CA GLN A 312 -19.35 -7.23 16.18
C GLN A 312 -18.89 -6.59 17.49
N LEU A 313 -17.88 -7.19 18.14
CA LEU A 313 -17.27 -6.62 19.33
C LEU A 313 -16.54 -5.31 19.03
N MET A 314 -15.90 -5.19 17.85
CA MET A 314 -15.31 -3.92 17.41
C MET A 314 -16.38 -2.82 17.28
N ALA A 315 -17.52 -3.12 16.65
CA ALA A 315 -18.62 -2.18 16.50
C ALA A 315 -19.21 -1.77 17.87
N LEU A 316 -19.41 -2.73 18.77
CA LEU A 316 -19.89 -2.47 20.13
C LEU A 316 -18.94 -1.54 20.89
N LYS A 317 -17.63 -1.79 20.85
CA LYS A 317 -16.63 -0.94 21.52
C LYS A 317 -16.51 0.45 20.89
N MET A 318 -16.76 0.59 19.58
CA MET A 318 -16.86 1.89 18.94
C MET A 318 -18.09 2.65 19.43
N THR A 319 -19.27 2.01 19.49
CA THR A 319 -20.52 2.63 19.95
C THR A 319 -20.53 2.95 21.44
N SER A 320 -19.71 2.27 22.25
CA SER A 320 -19.52 2.58 23.68
C SER A 320 -18.50 3.70 23.96
N GLY A 321 -17.77 4.16 22.92
CA GLY A 321 -16.73 5.21 23.05
C GLY A 321 -15.40 4.70 23.61
N GLU A 322 -15.16 3.39 23.58
CA GLU A 322 -13.88 2.81 23.97
C GLU A 322 -12.77 3.07 22.94
N PHE A 323 -13.13 3.32 21.66
CA PHE A 323 -12.21 3.67 20.59
C PHE A 323 -12.35 5.13 20.18
N ASP A 324 -11.21 5.73 19.84
CA ASP A 324 -11.13 7.08 19.30
C ASP A 324 -11.15 7.07 17.76
N PHE A 325 -10.78 5.93 17.17
CA PHE A 325 -10.71 5.73 15.74
C PHE A 325 -10.99 4.28 15.38
N ALA A 326 -11.81 4.06 14.34
CA ALA A 326 -11.95 2.77 13.69
C ALA A 326 -12.25 2.96 12.21
N PHE A 327 -11.66 2.11 11.38
CA PHE A 327 -11.83 2.19 9.93
C PHE A 327 -12.12 0.82 9.32
N ARG A 328 -11.35 -0.21 9.66
CA ARG A 328 -11.39 -1.52 9.02
C ARG A 328 -12.39 -2.47 9.68
N HIS A 329 -12.88 -3.44 8.93
CA HIS A 329 -13.75 -4.55 9.32
C HIS A 329 -15.20 -4.18 9.66
N ILE A 330 -15.46 -2.97 10.13
CA ILE A 330 -16.80 -2.49 10.51
C ILE A 330 -17.31 -1.33 9.63
N ASN A 331 -16.55 -0.88 8.63
CA ASN A 331 -16.94 0.18 7.71
C ASN A 331 -17.69 -0.35 6.47
N ASN A 332 -18.65 -1.23 6.67
CA ASN A 332 -19.43 -1.89 5.64
C ASN A 332 -20.94 -1.78 5.89
N ALA A 333 -21.76 -2.28 4.97
CA ALA A 333 -23.22 -2.18 5.05
C ALA A 333 -23.81 -2.85 6.30
N THR A 334 -23.24 -3.97 6.75
CA THR A 334 -23.71 -4.76 7.91
C THR A 334 -23.72 -3.95 9.20
N PHE A 335 -22.67 -3.15 9.44
CA PHE A 335 -22.54 -2.39 10.70
C PHE A 335 -23.02 -0.94 10.61
N LYS A 336 -23.41 -0.47 9.40
CA LYS A 336 -23.69 0.95 9.17
C LYS A 336 -24.80 1.49 10.07
N SER A 337 -25.92 0.77 10.21
CA SER A 337 -27.05 1.21 11.04
C SER A 337 -26.65 1.33 12.50
N VAL A 338 -26.09 0.27 13.07
CA VAL A 338 -25.67 0.22 14.48
C VAL A 338 -24.64 1.31 14.80
N LEU A 339 -23.69 1.54 13.88
CA LEU A 339 -22.69 2.59 14.04
C LEU A 339 -23.29 3.98 13.88
N PHE A 340 -24.30 4.15 13.00
CA PHE A 340 -24.98 5.42 12.84
C PHE A 340 -25.77 5.80 14.11
N ASP A 341 -26.52 4.87 14.67
CA ASP A 341 -27.30 5.06 15.89
C ASP A 341 -26.41 5.30 17.12
N GLY A 342 -25.24 4.65 17.15
CA GLY A 342 -24.28 4.76 18.26
C GLY A 342 -23.48 6.05 18.34
N GLN A 343 -23.54 6.96 17.35
CA GLN A 343 -22.69 8.16 17.27
C GLN A 343 -22.75 9.04 18.52
N LYS A 344 -23.95 9.28 19.04
CA LYS A 344 -24.15 10.13 20.22
C LYS A 344 -23.56 9.48 21.48
N THR A 345 -23.81 8.21 21.69
CA THR A 345 -23.34 7.45 22.86
C THR A 345 -21.83 7.29 22.83
N GLY A 346 -21.26 6.90 21.67
CA GLY A 346 -19.83 6.69 21.48
C GLY A 346 -19.04 8.00 21.26
N ASN A 347 -19.72 9.14 21.16
CA ASN A 347 -19.12 10.47 20.94
C ASN A 347 -18.16 10.50 19.73
N TYR A 348 -18.60 9.97 18.60
CA TYR A 348 -17.84 9.97 17.36
C TYR A 348 -18.66 10.52 16.18
N ARG A 349 -17.97 10.79 15.09
CA ARG A 349 -18.56 11.17 13.80
C ARG A 349 -18.04 10.25 12.70
N PHE A 350 -18.80 10.17 11.63
CA PHE A 350 -18.34 9.61 10.37
C PHE A 350 -17.48 10.63 9.62
N VAL A 351 -16.44 10.14 9.00
CA VAL A 351 -15.57 10.88 8.10
C VAL A 351 -15.52 10.09 6.79
N ASP A 352 -15.89 10.73 5.69
CA ASP A 352 -15.88 10.10 4.39
C ASP A 352 -14.45 9.83 3.93
N VAL A 353 -14.24 8.69 3.30
CA VAL A 353 -12.99 8.33 2.63
C VAL A 353 -13.28 7.98 1.19
N LYS A 354 -12.39 8.37 0.29
CA LYS A 354 -12.44 7.92 -1.09
C LYS A 354 -11.78 6.55 -1.17
N ASP A 355 -12.61 5.52 -1.26
CA ASP A 355 -12.10 4.17 -1.47
C ASP A 355 -11.61 4.03 -2.92
N LEU A 356 -10.44 3.42 -3.11
CA LEU A 356 -9.78 3.29 -4.40
C LEU A 356 -10.00 1.96 -5.15
N PRO A 357 -10.78 0.96 -4.66
CA PRO A 357 -11.05 -0.23 -5.45
C PRO A 357 -11.65 0.11 -6.81
N ALA A 358 -11.34 -0.69 -7.78
CA ALA A 358 -12.00 -0.67 -9.09
C ALA A 358 -13.39 -1.33 -9.04
N ASN A 359 -13.57 -2.26 -8.09
CA ASN A 359 -14.82 -3.00 -7.89
C ASN A 359 -14.84 -3.65 -6.49
N ASP A 360 -15.99 -3.72 -5.82
CA ASP A 360 -16.12 -4.29 -4.47
C ASP A 360 -16.11 -5.82 -4.46
N ALA A 361 -16.61 -6.44 -5.53
CA ALA A 361 -16.62 -7.89 -5.67
C ALA A 361 -16.38 -8.30 -7.13
N VAL A 362 -15.33 -9.08 -7.35
CA VAL A 362 -14.92 -9.53 -8.67
C VAL A 362 -14.76 -11.04 -8.67
N ILE A 363 -15.45 -11.69 -9.58
CA ILE A 363 -15.29 -13.12 -9.85
C ILE A 363 -14.07 -13.30 -10.71
N GLN A 364 -13.13 -14.08 -10.25
CA GLN A 364 -11.86 -14.42 -10.88
C GLN A 364 -11.83 -15.93 -11.15
N LEU A 365 -12.05 -16.33 -12.39
CA LEU A 365 -11.93 -17.72 -12.82
C LEU A 365 -10.45 -18.07 -13.06
N ASN A 366 -10.01 -19.25 -12.66
CA ASN A 366 -8.62 -19.67 -12.80
C ASN A 366 -8.27 -20.01 -14.28
N LEU A 367 -7.76 -19.03 -15.02
CA LEU A 367 -7.35 -19.18 -16.43
C LEU A 367 -6.10 -20.08 -16.58
N ASN A 368 -5.40 -20.39 -15.48
CA ASN A 368 -4.27 -21.32 -15.43
C ASN A 368 -4.64 -22.64 -14.71
N SER A 369 -5.93 -23.01 -14.70
CA SER A 369 -6.36 -24.26 -14.05
C SER A 369 -5.52 -25.45 -14.49
N THR A 370 -5.18 -26.33 -13.56
CA THR A 370 -4.49 -27.62 -13.85
C THR A 370 -5.40 -28.61 -14.53
N ASP A 371 -6.73 -28.47 -14.39
CA ASP A 371 -7.73 -29.21 -15.14
C ASP A 371 -7.84 -28.64 -16.57
N PRO A 372 -7.47 -29.43 -17.61
CA PRO A 372 -7.45 -28.94 -18.99
C PRO A 372 -8.83 -28.57 -19.53
N VAL A 373 -9.90 -29.23 -19.07
CA VAL A 373 -11.28 -28.96 -19.46
C VAL A 373 -11.71 -27.60 -18.91
N LYS A 374 -11.50 -27.39 -17.61
CA LYS A 374 -11.81 -26.11 -16.96
C LYS A 374 -10.96 -24.98 -17.53
N ARG A 375 -9.67 -25.19 -17.74
CA ARG A 375 -8.77 -24.22 -18.38
C ARG A 375 -9.30 -23.77 -19.74
N LYS A 376 -9.66 -24.71 -20.62
CA LYS A 376 -10.21 -24.41 -21.95
C LYS A 376 -11.47 -23.56 -21.86
N ILE A 377 -12.40 -23.91 -20.94
CA ILE A 377 -13.67 -23.20 -20.76
C ILE A 377 -13.44 -21.83 -20.12
N PHE A 378 -12.62 -21.71 -19.07
CA PHE A 378 -12.36 -20.45 -18.41
C PHE A 378 -11.60 -19.46 -19.30
N GLN A 379 -10.68 -19.93 -20.15
CA GLN A 379 -9.99 -19.09 -21.12
C GLN A 379 -10.90 -18.65 -22.27
N ASN A 380 -12.02 -19.33 -22.53
CA ASN A 380 -13.00 -18.90 -23.53
C ASN A 380 -13.69 -17.60 -23.08
N LYS A 381 -13.46 -16.50 -23.80
CA LYS A 381 -14.05 -15.19 -23.50
C LYS A 381 -15.58 -15.22 -23.53
N ASP A 382 -16.18 -15.95 -24.49
CA ASP A 382 -17.65 -16.05 -24.61
C ASP A 382 -18.27 -16.75 -23.41
N PHE A 383 -17.57 -17.71 -22.79
CA PHE A 383 -17.99 -18.30 -21.51
C PHE A 383 -18.05 -17.26 -20.39
N ARG A 384 -17.00 -16.41 -20.24
CA ARG A 384 -16.99 -15.36 -19.23
C ARG A 384 -18.08 -14.31 -19.46
N ILE A 385 -18.32 -13.95 -20.73
CA ILE A 385 -19.41 -13.04 -21.13
C ILE A 385 -20.77 -13.66 -20.80
N ALA A 386 -20.98 -14.94 -21.14
CA ALA A 386 -22.23 -15.65 -20.84
C ALA A 386 -22.50 -15.70 -19.33
N LEU A 387 -21.47 -16.05 -18.53
CA LEU A 387 -21.60 -16.06 -17.06
C LEU A 387 -21.90 -14.65 -16.54
N SER A 388 -21.31 -13.61 -17.13
CA SER A 388 -21.58 -12.21 -16.75
C SER A 388 -23.03 -11.80 -16.99
N HIS A 389 -23.64 -12.20 -18.13
CA HIS A 389 -25.06 -11.93 -18.42
C HIS A 389 -26.02 -12.75 -17.55
N ALA A 390 -25.59 -13.88 -16.99
CA ALA A 390 -26.39 -14.65 -16.05
C ALA A 390 -26.59 -13.96 -14.69
N ILE A 391 -25.72 -13.00 -14.32
CA ILE A 391 -25.68 -12.41 -12.98
C ILE A 391 -26.61 -11.19 -12.87
N ASN A 392 -27.61 -11.25 -11.98
CA ASN A 392 -28.43 -10.10 -11.63
C ASN A 392 -27.72 -9.22 -10.59
N ARG A 393 -26.90 -8.30 -11.08
CA ARG A 393 -26.09 -7.40 -10.23
C ARG A 393 -26.93 -6.47 -9.38
N GLN A 394 -28.07 -5.99 -9.93
CA GLN A 394 -28.94 -5.09 -9.17
C GLN A 394 -29.55 -5.81 -7.96
N GLU A 395 -30.02 -7.05 -8.11
CA GLU A 395 -30.55 -7.83 -6.99
C GLU A 395 -29.47 -8.09 -5.89
N ILE A 396 -28.22 -8.35 -6.31
CA ILE A 396 -27.09 -8.47 -5.37
C ILE A 396 -26.86 -7.15 -4.62
N ILE A 397 -26.86 -6.01 -5.32
CA ILE A 397 -26.67 -4.68 -4.73
C ILE A 397 -27.80 -4.39 -3.73
N ASP A 398 -29.05 -4.67 -4.10
CA ASP A 398 -30.20 -4.39 -3.25
C ASP A 398 -30.20 -5.23 -1.99
N LEU A 399 -29.89 -6.52 -2.08
CA LEU A 399 -29.98 -7.46 -0.98
C LEU A 399 -28.72 -7.56 -0.13
N VAL A 400 -27.53 -7.55 -0.75
CA VAL A 400 -26.26 -7.75 -0.04
C VAL A 400 -25.61 -6.42 0.34
N TYR A 401 -25.71 -5.41 -0.54
CA TYR A 401 -25.10 -4.10 -0.32
C TYR A 401 -26.09 -3.01 0.10
N VAL A 402 -27.32 -3.41 0.45
CA VAL A 402 -28.37 -2.53 0.97
C VAL A 402 -28.62 -1.33 0.03
N GLY A 403 -28.69 -1.59 -1.27
CA GLY A 403 -28.89 -0.58 -2.31
C GLY A 403 -27.69 0.33 -2.57
N GLN A 404 -26.52 0.04 -1.99
CA GLN A 404 -25.31 0.86 -2.17
C GLN A 404 -24.40 0.29 -3.26
N GLY A 405 -23.92 1.14 -4.16
CA GLY A 405 -23.12 0.75 -5.32
C GLY A 405 -23.89 0.91 -6.62
N ALA A 406 -23.36 0.34 -7.69
CA ALA A 406 -24.03 0.26 -8.98
C ALA A 406 -23.43 -0.89 -9.81
N PRO A 407 -24.22 -1.56 -10.68
CA PRO A 407 -23.72 -2.59 -11.56
C PRO A 407 -22.50 -2.12 -12.37
N ALA A 408 -21.40 -2.82 -12.28
CA ALA A 408 -20.18 -2.46 -13.02
C ALA A 408 -19.22 -3.64 -13.17
N GLN A 409 -18.44 -3.60 -14.24
CA GLN A 409 -17.23 -4.38 -14.39
C GLN A 409 -16.04 -3.72 -13.68
N VAL A 410 -14.89 -4.39 -13.69
CA VAL A 410 -13.63 -3.82 -13.19
C VAL A 410 -13.26 -2.62 -14.06
N ALA A 411 -13.27 -1.43 -13.50
CA ALA A 411 -12.94 -0.18 -14.19
C ALA A 411 -12.43 0.89 -13.21
N VAL A 412 -11.68 1.84 -13.74
CA VAL A 412 -11.35 3.08 -13.03
C VAL A 412 -12.63 3.84 -12.70
N GLN A 413 -12.71 4.53 -11.57
CA GLN A 413 -13.90 5.22 -11.09
C GLN A 413 -14.29 6.41 -11.98
N PRO A 414 -15.60 6.76 -12.08
CA PRO A 414 -16.10 7.78 -12.99
C PRO A 414 -15.51 9.19 -12.80
N GLU A 415 -15.09 9.53 -11.61
CA GLU A 415 -14.48 10.83 -11.30
C GLU A 415 -13.03 10.97 -11.75
N HIS A 416 -12.41 9.90 -12.22
CA HIS A 416 -11.01 9.89 -12.67
C HIS A 416 -10.91 10.06 -14.19
N GLU A 417 -9.90 10.77 -14.68
CA GLU A 417 -9.67 11.05 -16.11
C GLU A 417 -9.41 9.80 -16.99
N LEU A 418 -9.10 8.68 -16.37
CA LEU A 418 -8.92 7.37 -17.04
C LEU A 418 -10.20 6.56 -17.10
N PHE A 419 -11.33 7.08 -16.64
CA PHE A 419 -12.60 6.36 -16.68
C PHE A 419 -12.94 5.92 -18.10
N ASN A 420 -13.28 4.64 -18.25
CA ASN A 420 -13.71 4.05 -19.50
C ASN A 420 -15.12 3.47 -19.33
N GLU A 421 -16.11 4.20 -19.84
CA GLU A 421 -17.52 3.82 -19.70
C GLU A 421 -17.84 2.47 -20.34
N ARG A 422 -17.24 2.17 -21.52
CA ARG A 422 -17.37 0.86 -22.17
C ARG A 422 -16.88 -0.26 -21.26
N GLN A 423 -15.70 -0.09 -20.68
CA GLN A 423 -15.12 -1.08 -19.75
C GLN A 423 -16.02 -1.28 -18.51
N ALA A 424 -16.55 -0.20 -17.96
CA ALA A 424 -17.37 -0.25 -16.76
C ALA A 424 -18.75 -0.91 -17.00
N LYS A 425 -19.32 -0.75 -18.20
CA LYS A 425 -20.71 -1.16 -18.49
C LYS A 425 -20.84 -2.39 -19.38
N GLN A 426 -19.76 -2.85 -20.06
CA GLN A 426 -19.86 -4.00 -20.97
C GLN A 426 -20.34 -5.25 -20.22
N TYR A 427 -21.30 -5.97 -20.82
CA TYR A 427 -21.81 -7.25 -20.33
C TYR A 427 -22.36 -7.21 -18.88
N THR A 428 -22.84 -6.05 -18.41
CA THR A 428 -23.46 -5.90 -17.07
C THR A 428 -24.95 -6.18 -17.08
N GLU A 429 -25.58 -6.23 -18.22
CA GLU A 429 -27.01 -6.51 -18.40
C GLU A 429 -27.34 -7.92 -17.90
N PHE A 430 -28.40 -8.03 -17.12
CA PHE A 430 -28.97 -9.31 -16.72
C PHE A 430 -29.83 -9.87 -17.87
N ASP A 431 -29.29 -10.86 -18.57
CA ASP A 431 -29.94 -11.53 -19.70
C ASP A 431 -29.64 -13.04 -19.66
N PRO A 432 -30.39 -13.80 -18.86
CA PRO A 432 -30.18 -15.24 -18.73
C PRO A 432 -30.49 -16.00 -20.04
N LYS A 433 -31.36 -15.46 -20.90
CA LYS A 433 -31.65 -16.06 -22.19
C LYS A 433 -30.43 -15.99 -23.11
N ARG A 434 -29.85 -14.80 -23.26
CA ARG A 434 -28.60 -14.59 -24.02
C ARG A 434 -27.47 -15.43 -23.46
N SER A 435 -27.35 -15.47 -22.12
CA SER A 435 -26.38 -16.33 -21.44
C SER A 435 -26.54 -17.81 -21.86
N ALA A 436 -27.76 -18.33 -21.80
CA ALA A 436 -28.04 -19.72 -22.18
C ALA A 436 -27.71 -19.98 -23.65
N GLU A 437 -28.11 -19.10 -24.59
CA GLU A 437 -27.80 -19.19 -26.01
C GLU A 437 -26.28 -19.21 -26.32
N MET A 438 -25.50 -18.42 -25.58
CA MET A 438 -24.03 -18.43 -25.68
C MET A 438 -23.43 -19.73 -25.13
N LEU A 439 -23.92 -20.19 -23.98
CA LEU A 439 -23.49 -21.44 -23.37
C LEU A 439 -23.88 -22.67 -24.20
N ASP A 440 -25.00 -22.64 -24.92
CA ASP A 440 -25.40 -23.72 -25.83
C ASP A 440 -24.40 -23.93 -26.98
N LYS A 441 -23.68 -22.90 -27.40
CA LYS A 441 -22.60 -23.01 -28.39
C LYS A 441 -21.31 -23.59 -27.80
N ILE A 442 -21.10 -23.49 -26.50
CA ILE A 442 -19.88 -23.94 -25.79
C ILE A 442 -20.09 -25.33 -25.20
N MET A 443 -21.21 -25.55 -24.52
CA MET A 443 -21.59 -26.77 -23.82
C MET A 443 -23.07 -27.07 -24.07
N PRO A 444 -23.44 -27.66 -25.24
CA PRO A 444 -24.85 -27.86 -25.63
C PRO A 444 -25.54 -28.99 -24.86
N LYS A 445 -24.80 -29.95 -24.33
CA LYS A 445 -25.36 -31.11 -23.63
C LYS A 445 -25.67 -30.76 -22.15
N LYS A 446 -26.79 -31.29 -21.68
CA LYS A 446 -27.22 -31.15 -20.26
C LYS A 446 -27.58 -32.52 -19.69
N ASP A 447 -27.42 -32.67 -18.37
CA ASP A 447 -27.92 -33.82 -17.63
C ASP A 447 -29.43 -33.74 -17.35
N ALA A 448 -29.96 -34.73 -16.66
CA ALA A 448 -31.38 -34.79 -16.29
C ALA A 448 -31.84 -33.65 -15.32
N GLU A 449 -30.90 -33.03 -14.62
CA GLU A 449 -31.15 -31.91 -13.72
C GLU A 449 -31.01 -30.55 -14.40
N GLY A 450 -30.63 -30.53 -15.71
CA GLY A 450 -30.45 -29.34 -16.51
C GLY A 450 -29.06 -28.72 -16.44
N PHE A 451 -28.09 -29.33 -15.75
CA PHE A 451 -26.70 -28.86 -15.70
C PHE A 451 -25.92 -29.26 -16.94
N ARG A 452 -25.07 -28.36 -17.40
CA ARG A 452 -24.24 -28.55 -18.60
C ARG A 452 -23.14 -29.60 -18.37
N LEU A 453 -22.91 -30.36 -19.42
CA LEU A 453 -21.90 -31.40 -19.47
C LEU A 453 -20.69 -30.90 -20.28
N ASP A 454 -19.51 -31.29 -19.85
CA ASP A 454 -18.27 -31.14 -20.63
C ASP A 454 -18.21 -32.07 -21.84
N GLU A 455 -17.13 -32.01 -22.61
CA GLU A 455 -16.92 -32.85 -23.81
C GLU A 455 -16.89 -34.36 -23.47
N ALA A 456 -16.51 -34.71 -22.25
CA ALA A 456 -16.49 -36.10 -21.75
C ALA A 456 -17.85 -36.57 -21.22
N GLY A 457 -18.88 -35.70 -21.24
CA GLY A 457 -20.21 -36.00 -20.70
C GLY A 457 -20.34 -35.93 -19.18
N LYS A 458 -19.36 -35.34 -18.50
CA LYS A 458 -19.38 -35.09 -17.06
C LYS A 458 -19.97 -33.72 -16.77
N ARG A 459 -20.73 -33.59 -15.66
CA ARG A 459 -21.25 -32.30 -15.18
C ARG A 459 -20.11 -31.30 -14.99
N PHE A 460 -20.25 -30.13 -15.61
CA PHE A 460 -19.29 -29.03 -15.47
C PHE A 460 -19.57 -28.27 -14.19
N THR A 461 -18.69 -28.42 -13.20
CA THR A 461 -18.83 -27.83 -11.87
C THR A 461 -17.71 -26.83 -11.60
N ILE A 462 -18.03 -25.65 -11.11
CA ILE A 462 -17.09 -24.62 -10.66
C ILE A 462 -17.08 -24.58 -9.14
N ASN A 463 -15.92 -24.88 -8.54
CA ASN A 463 -15.74 -24.78 -7.09
C ASN A 463 -15.27 -23.36 -6.73
N PHE A 464 -16.15 -22.59 -6.10
CA PHE A 464 -15.80 -21.30 -5.52
C PHE A 464 -15.24 -21.50 -4.11
N MET A 465 -14.01 -21.08 -3.91
CA MET A 465 -13.43 -20.97 -2.58
C MET A 465 -13.59 -19.55 -2.07
N VAL A 466 -14.18 -19.41 -0.91
CA VAL A 466 -14.44 -18.09 -0.28
C VAL A 466 -13.92 -18.12 1.14
N ALA A 467 -13.11 -17.12 1.49
CA ALA A 467 -12.76 -16.90 2.89
C ALA A 467 -13.84 -16.02 3.54
N ASP A 468 -14.40 -16.50 4.65
CA ASP A 468 -15.22 -15.67 5.52
C ASP A 468 -14.28 -14.82 6.36
N VAL A 469 -13.95 -13.65 5.85
CA VAL A 469 -12.99 -12.74 6.47
C VAL A 469 -13.46 -11.30 6.34
N PHE A 470 -13.11 -10.50 7.33
CA PHE A 470 -13.23 -9.03 7.30
C PHE A 470 -14.66 -8.49 7.21
N GLY A 471 -15.70 -9.30 7.52
CA GLY A 471 -17.09 -8.88 7.41
C GLY A 471 -17.51 -8.56 5.98
N LEU A 472 -16.80 -9.12 4.97
CA LEU A 472 -17.14 -8.98 3.57
C LEU A 472 -18.20 -10.02 3.21
N SER A 473 -19.30 -9.58 2.61
CA SER A 473 -20.45 -10.43 2.25
C SER A 473 -20.18 -11.30 1.00
N TYR A 474 -18.96 -11.79 0.81
CA TYR A 474 -18.62 -12.61 -0.36
C TYR A 474 -19.37 -13.96 -0.40
N PRO A 475 -19.56 -14.67 0.73
CA PRO A 475 -20.40 -15.87 0.71
C PRO A 475 -21.80 -15.59 0.17
N ASP A 476 -22.45 -14.49 0.61
CA ASP A 476 -23.79 -14.11 0.18
C ASP A 476 -23.83 -13.79 -1.32
N VAL A 477 -22.85 -13.03 -1.82
CA VAL A 477 -22.72 -12.75 -3.25
C VAL A 477 -22.59 -14.03 -4.05
N VAL A 478 -21.74 -15.00 -3.64
CA VAL A 478 -21.54 -16.25 -4.37
C VAL A 478 -22.77 -17.14 -4.27
N GLN A 479 -23.54 -17.16 -3.19
CA GLN A 479 -24.82 -17.88 -3.11
C GLN A 479 -25.83 -17.34 -4.13
N MET A 480 -25.91 -16.02 -4.31
CA MET A 480 -26.76 -15.43 -5.35
C MET A 480 -26.26 -15.78 -6.76
N VAL A 481 -24.95 -15.70 -6.99
CA VAL A 481 -24.34 -16.11 -8.28
C VAL A 481 -24.60 -17.58 -8.56
N GLN A 482 -24.54 -18.46 -7.57
CA GLN A 482 -24.89 -19.88 -7.67
C GLN A 482 -26.34 -20.08 -8.15
N LYS A 483 -27.30 -19.34 -7.55
CA LYS A 483 -28.71 -19.35 -7.98
C LYS A 483 -28.85 -18.99 -9.46
N TYR A 484 -28.24 -17.87 -9.89
CA TYR A 484 -28.35 -17.42 -11.28
C TYR A 484 -27.63 -18.35 -12.28
N ALA A 485 -26.47 -18.88 -11.89
CA ALA A 485 -25.72 -19.82 -12.71
C ALA A 485 -26.48 -21.13 -12.96
N LYS A 486 -27.22 -21.61 -11.93
CA LYS A 486 -28.10 -22.77 -12.06
C LYS A 486 -29.18 -22.58 -13.11
N ASP A 487 -29.79 -21.40 -13.21
CA ASP A 487 -30.84 -21.09 -14.18
C ASP A 487 -30.36 -21.20 -15.63
N VAL A 488 -29.06 -21.07 -15.87
CA VAL A 488 -28.40 -21.24 -17.19
C VAL A 488 -27.66 -22.57 -17.33
N GLY A 489 -27.78 -23.45 -16.33
CA GLY A 489 -27.23 -24.81 -16.31
C GLY A 489 -25.75 -24.91 -15.91
N ILE A 490 -25.20 -23.95 -15.18
CA ILE A 490 -23.84 -24.02 -14.62
C ILE A 490 -23.93 -24.40 -13.14
N ASP A 491 -23.25 -25.50 -12.77
CA ASP A 491 -23.15 -25.95 -11.39
C ASP A 491 -22.02 -25.19 -10.68
N ILE A 492 -22.37 -24.38 -9.68
CA ILE A 492 -21.41 -23.70 -8.78
C ILE A 492 -21.50 -24.31 -7.38
N GLN A 493 -20.38 -24.71 -6.83
CA GLN A 493 -20.25 -25.23 -5.47
C GLN A 493 -19.48 -24.24 -4.60
N LEU A 494 -20.17 -23.64 -3.64
CA LEU A 494 -19.57 -22.74 -2.66
C LEU A 494 -18.90 -23.54 -1.54
N ARG A 495 -17.62 -23.22 -1.27
CA ARG A 495 -16.85 -23.76 -0.15
C ARG A 495 -16.23 -22.62 0.64
N THR A 496 -16.58 -22.52 1.90
CA THR A 496 -15.97 -21.56 2.82
C THR A 496 -14.74 -22.16 3.50
N THR A 497 -13.73 -21.34 3.76
CA THR A 497 -12.51 -21.73 4.46
C THR A 497 -11.91 -20.52 5.18
N ASP A 498 -10.93 -20.77 6.04
CA ASP A 498 -10.12 -19.68 6.62
C ASP A 498 -9.12 -19.09 5.61
N ARG A 499 -8.64 -17.89 5.89
CA ARG A 499 -7.74 -17.14 5.00
C ARG A 499 -6.40 -17.85 4.75
N ALA A 500 -5.84 -18.53 5.76
CA ALA A 500 -4.53 -19.17 5.64
C ALA A 500 -4.62 -20.36 4.68
N ARG A 501 -5.65 -21.21 4.83
CA ARG A 501 -5.92 -22.33 3.93
C ARG A 501 -6.22 -21.86 2.51
N LEU A 502 -7.03 -20.80 2.37
CA LEU A 502 -7.30 -20.21 1.06
C LEU A 502 -6.02 -19.79 0.35
N ASN A 503 -5.12 -19.11 1.04
CA ASN A 503 -3.82 -18.70 0.49
C ASN A 503 -2.97 -19.92 0.09
N THR A 504 -2.95 -20.99 0.91
CA THR A 504 -2.22 -22.23 0.59
C THR A 504 -2.73 -22.85 -0.71
N MET A 505 -4.03 -23.00 -0.85
CA MET A 505 -4.66 -23.55 -2.06
C MET A 505 -4.41 -22.66 -3.28
N TRP A 506 -4.48 -21.34 -3.11
CA TRP A 506 -4.18 -20.40 -4.16
C TRP A 506 -2.73 -20.50 -4.64
N TYR A 507 -1.75 -20.47 -3.73
CA TYR A 507 -0.34 -20.66 -4.11
C TYR A 507 -0.05 -22.01 -4.77
N ALA A 508 -0.83 -23.04 -4.43
CA ALA A 508 -0.79 -24.36 -5.09
C ALA A 508 -1.55 -24.41 -6.42
N ASN A 509 -2.26 -23.34 -6.81
CA ASN A 509 -3.08 -23.27 -8.02
C ASN A 509 -4.22 -24.32 -8.07
N GLU A 510 -4.84 -24.61 -6.92
CA GLU A 510 -5.85 -25.66 -6.75
C GLU A 510 -7.31 -25.16 -6.84
N GLN A 511 -7.55 -23.83 -6.89
CA GLN A 511 -8.89 -23.25 -6.97
C GLN A 511 -9.41 -23.19 -8.40
N ASP A 512 -10.75 -23.29 -8.60
CA ASP A 512 -11.41 -23.03 -9.88
C ASP A 512 -11.79 -21.55 -10.04
N ALA A 513 -12.33 -20.97 -9.00
CA ALA A 513 -12.80 -19.59 -8.96
C ALA A 513 -12.60 -18.97 -7.57
N TYR A 514 -12.48 -17.66 -7.58
CA TYR A 514 -12.30 -16.84 -6.40
C TYR A 514 -13.15 -15.57 -6.50
N ILE A 515 -13.52 -14.98 -5.36
CA ILE A 515 -14.15 -13.67 -5.30
C ILE A 515 -13.39 -12.76 -4.34
N TRP A 516 -13.09 -11.55 -4.79
CA TRP A 516 -12.40 -10.54 -3.99
C TRP A 516 -12.65 -9.14 -4.56
N ASN A 517 -12.35 -8.10 -3.77
CA ASN A 517 -12.33 -6.74 -4.31
C ASN A 517 -11.14 -6.54 -5.26
N CYS A 518 -11.23 -5.55 -6.11
CA CYS A 518 -10.18 -5.20 -7.05
C CYS A 518 -9.67 -3.78 -6.80
N VAL A 519 -8.35 -3.63 -6.70
CA VAL A 519 -7.65 -2.33 -6.60
C VAL A 519 -7.54 -1.61 -7.94
N GLY A 520 -7.04 -0.38 -7.95
CA GLY A 520 -6.82 0.38 -9.18
C GLY A 520 -8.03 1.16 -9.66
N GLY A 521 -8.89 1.60 -8.75
CA GLY A 521 -10.06 2.45 -9.09
C GLY A 521 -9.72 3.91 -9.37
N LEU A 522 -8.58 4.42 -8.93
CA LEU A 522 -8.08 5.76 -9.22
C LEU A 522 -6.63 5.68 -9.73
N SER A 523 -5.79 6.67 -9.40
CA SER A 523 -4.38 6.73 -9.84
C SER A 523 -3.55 5.51 -9.45
N GLU A 524 -4.00 4.69 -8.50
CA GLU A 524 -3.37 3.42 -8.14
C GLU A 524 -3.24 2.44 -9.33
N VAL A 525 -4.11 2.54 -10.33
CA VAL A 525 -4.04 1.72 -11.54
C VAL A 525 -2.69 1.83 -12.28
N TYR A 526 -2.01 2.97 -12.15
CA TYR A 526 -0.66 3.14 -12.73
C TYR A 526 0.38 2.26 -12.06
N THR A 527 0.27 2.04 -10.75
CA THR A 527 1.27 1.32 -9.95
C THR A 527 0.85 -0.10 -9.62
N ASP A 528 -0.45 -0.39 -9.65
CA ASP A 528 -1.01 -1.69 -9.33
C ASP A 528 -2.18 -2.10 -10.26
N PRO A 529 -1.90 -2.50 -11.50
CA PRO A 529 -2.92 -2.91 -12.48
C PRO A 529 -3.36 -4.38 -12.31
N ARG A 530 -3.16 -5.02 -11.15
CA ARG A 530 -3.38 -6.47 -10.93
C ARG A 530 -4.77 -6.98 -11.30
N CYS A 531 -5.77 -6.13 -11.30
CA CYS A 531 -7.13 -6.51 -11.68
C CYS A 531 -7.43 -6.34 -13.18
N TYR A 532 -6.55 -5.65 -13.88
CA TYR A 532 -6.67 -5.37 -15.31
C TYR A 532 -5.79 -6.28 -16.16
N MET A 533 -4.72 -6.83 -15.58
CA MET A 533 -3.80 -7.77 -16.24
C MET A 533 -3.16 -8.72 -15.21
N PRO A 534 -2.58 -9.85 -15.65
CA PRO A 534 -1.70 -10.66 -14.81
C PRO A 534 -0.40 -9.89 -14.50
N PHE A 535 -0.34 -9.21 -13.34
CA PHE A 535 0.73 -8.28 -13.01
C PHE A 535 1.77 -8.85 -12.04
N GLN A 536 1.37 -9.08 -10.80
CA GLN A 536 2.23 -9.67 -9.75
C GLN A 536 1.55 -10.90 -9.18
N LYS A 537 2.33 -11.89 -8.73
CA LYS A 537 1.79 -13.13 -8.17
C LYS A 537 0.91 -12.89 -6.93
N ALA A 538 1.24 -11.89 -6.13
CA ALA A 538 0.47 -11.56 -4.95
C ALA A 538 -0.90 -10.97 -5.31
N ASP A 539 -1.97 -11.55 -4.74
CA ASP A 539 -3.37 -11.13 -4.92
C ASP A 539 -3.90 -11.17 -6.38
N ILE A 540 -3.32 -12.03 -7.23
CA ILE A 540 -3.88 -12.40 -8.55
C ILE A 540 -4.38 -13.84 -8.50
N PHE A 541 -5.70 -14.02 -8.61
CA PHE A 541 -6.31 -15.33 -8.49
C PHE A 541 -6.66 -15.96 -9.84
N PHE A 542 -6.77 -15.15 -10.88
CA PHE A 542 -7.26 -15.60 -12.20
C PHE A 542 -6.15 -16.10 -13.15
N ALA A 543 -4.89 -15.65 -12.98
CA ALA A 543 -3.83 -15.97 -13.94
C ALA A 543 -2.43 -15.94 -13.33
N MET A 544 -2.23 -16.69 -12.25
CA MET A 544 -0.99 -16.68 -11.48
C MET A 544 0.23 -17.10 -12.30
N LYS A 545 0.09 -18.14 -13.15
CA LYS A 545 1.21 -18.63 -13.97
C LYS A 545 1.60 -17.63 -15.07
N TRP A 546 0.64 -16.88 -15.61
CA TRP A 546 0.92 -15.80 -16.55
C TRP A 546 1.60 -14.62 -15.87
N SER A 547 1.28 -14.32 -14.60
CA SER A 547 1.97 -13.28 -13.84
C SER A 547 3.40 -13.68 -13.46
N GLU A 548 3.65 -14.96 -13.17
CA GLU A 548 5.01 -15.50 -12.99
C GLU A 548 5.84 -15.30 -14.26
N TRP A 549 5.27 -15.63 -15.43
CA TRP A 549 5.92 -15.44 -16.72
C TRP A 549 6.16 -13.95 -17.03
N TYR A 550 5.22 -13.07 -16.70
CA TYR A 550 5.41 -11.63 -16.88
C TYR A 550 6.58 -11.11 -16.04
N SER A 551 6.68 -11.57 -14.80
CA SER A 551 7.77 -11.18 -13.88
C SER A 551 9.13 -11.76 -14.31
N ASN A 552 9.15 -13.00 -14.82
CA ASN A 552 10.34 -13.68 -15.29
C ASN A 552 9.98 -14.64 -16.43
N ARG A 553 10.40 -14.34 -17.66
CA ARG A 553 10.10 -15.11 -18.88
C ARG A 553 10.56 -16.57 -18.84
N SER A 554 11.41 -16.96 -17.90
CA SER A 554 11.87 -18.35 -17.70
C SER A 554 11.04 -19.15 -16.69
N THR A 555 10.02 -18.54 -16.07
CA THR A 555 9.15 -19.16 -15.05
C THR A 555 7.68 -19.02 -15.44
N GLY A 556 6.81 -19.80 -14.80
CA GLY A 556 5.37 -19.74 -15.08
C GLY A 556 4.97 -20.35 -16.42
N GLU A 557 3.92 -19.85 -17.02
CA GLU A 557 3.39 -20.27 -18.31
C GLU A 557 3.27 -19.05 -19.24
N GLU A 558 3.66 -19.20 -20.51
CA GLU A 558 3.51 -18.15 -21.51
C GLU A 558 2.02 -17.89 -21.81
N PRO A 559 1.55 -16.62 -21.68
CA PRO A 559 0.15 -16.29 -21.95
C PRO A 559 -0.18 -16.22 -23.44
N PRO A 560 -1.48 -16.27 -23.79
CA PRO A 560 -1.94 -16.03 -25.16
C PRO A 560 -1.52 -14.66 -25.70
N GLU A 561 -1.46 -14.52 -27.03
CA GLU A 561 -1.02 -13.28 -27.70
C GLU A 561 -1.79 -12.04 -27.25
N SER A 562 -3.12 -12.14 -27.03
CA SER A 562 -3.92 -11.01 -26.55
C SER A 562 -3.51 -10.52 -25.16
N VAL A 563 -3.09 -11.43 -24.29
CA VAL A 563 -2.61 -11.11 -22.95
C VAL A 563 -1.16 -10.60 -23.00
N LYS A 564 -0.32 -11.14 -23.89
CA LYS A 564 1.04 -10.59 -24.14
C LYS A 564 0.96 -9.16 -24.67
N ALA A 565 0.04 -8.86 -25.57
CA ALA A 565 -0.20 -7.51 -26.06
C ALA A 565 -0.64 -6.55 -24.94
N LEU A 566 -1.49 -7.02 -24.02
CA LEU A 566 -1.90 -6.27 -22.83
C LEU A 566 -0.72 -5.98 -21.91
N MET A 567 0.13 -6.97 -21.63
CA MET A 567 1.36 -6.81 -20.84
C MET A 567 2.32 -5.80 -21.50
N ALA A 568 2.54 -5.92 -22.82
CA ALA A 568 3.39 -4.99 -23.57
C ALA A 568 2.83 -3.56 -23.59
N ALA A 569 1.52 -3.38 -23.55
CA ALA A 569 0.91 -2.06 -23.42
C ALA A 569 1.22 -1.44 -22.05
N TYR A 570 1.19 -2.23 -20.98
CA TYR A 570 1.56 -1.74 -19.66
C TYR A 570 3.07 -1.45 -19.55
N ASP A 571 3.93 -2.23 -20.20
CA ASP A 571 5.36 -1.93 -20.27
C ASP A 571 5.61 -0.54 -20.90
N LYS A 572 4.80 -0.14 -21.89
CA LYS A 572 4.87 1.21 -22.46
C LYS A 572 4.41 2.29 -21.47
N VAL A 573 3.43 2.00 -20.61
CA VAL A 573 3.03 2.92 -19.52
C VAL A 573 4.20 3.12 -18.55
N ASN A 574 4.84 2.02 -18.15
CA ASN A 574 6.00 2.07 -17.24
C ASN A 574 7.16 2.89 -17.83
N ALA A 575 7.41 2.78 -19.12
CA ALA A 575 8.49 3.48 -19.82
C ALA A 575 8.17 4.94 -20.17
N ALA A 576 6.92 5.38 -20.03
CA ALA A 576 6.51 6.74 -20.41
C ALA A 576 7.15 7.81 -19.54
N VAL A 577 7.82 8.76 -20.15
CA VAL A 577 8.59 9.81 -19.46
C VAL A 577 7.68 10.97 -19.04
N THR A 578 6.73 11.38 -19.88
CA THR A 578 5.82 12.49 -19.58
C THR A 578 4.47 12.00 -19.05
N ASP A 579 3.79 12.81 -18.25
CA ASP A 579 2.47 12.49 -17.71
C ASP A 579 1.41 12.35 -18.81
N ASP A 580 1.47 13.18 -19.86
CA ASP A 580 0.52 13.11 -20.98
C ASP A 580 0.70 11.84 -21.80
N ASP A 581 1.94 11.46 -22.13
CA ASP A 581 2.25 10.21 -22.83
C ASP A 581 1.84 9.00 -21.98
N ARG A 582 2.13 9.04 -20.69
CA ARG A 582 1.74 7.99 -19.73
C ARG A 582 0.22 7.84 -19.66
N ARG A 583 -0.49 8.95 -19.60
CA ARG A 583 -1.96 8.97 -19.59
C ARG A 583 -2.55 8.35 -20.84
N GLN A 584 -2.03 8.70 -22.01
CA GLN A 584 -2.50 8.15 -23.27
C GLN A 584 -2.24 6.64 -23.35
N LYS A 585 -1.04 6.19 -23.03
CA LYS A 585 -0.68 4.76 -23.00
C LYS A 585 -1.51 3.97 -21.98
N MET A 586 -1.88 4.58 -20.85
CA MET A 586 -2.76 3.95 -19.87
C MET A 586 -4.18 3.80 -20.42
N LYS A 587 -4.72 4.77 -21.17
CA LYS A 587 -6.01 4.62 -21.85
C LYS A 587 -5.98 3.49 -22.87
N ASP A 588 -4.91 3.36 -23.64
CA ASP A 588 -4.72 2.26 -24.59
C ASP A 588 -4.65 0.90 -23.88
N PHE A 589 -3.91 0.82 -22.78
CA PHE A 589 -3.87 -0.37 -21.93
C PHE A 589 -5.24 -0.75 -21.35
N LEU A 590 -6.01 0.20 -20.83
CA LEU A 590 -7.35 -0.03 -20.29
C LEU A 590 -8.34 -0.51 -21.38
N ASN A 591 -8.22 -0.01 -22.62
CA ASN A 591 -9.00 -0.50 -23.76
C ASN A 591 -8.67 -1.98 -24.06
N LEU A 592 -7.39 -2.35 -24.10
CA LEU A 592 -6.98 -3.75 -24.27
C LEU A 592 -7.44 -4.65 -23.12
N SER A 593 -7.43 -4.13 -21.89
CA SER A 593 -7.97 -4.85 -20.73
C SER A 593 -9.46 -5.11 -20.87
N ALA A 594 -10.24 -4.12 -21.31
CA ALA A 594 -11.67 -4.27 -21.63
C ALA A 594 -11.90 -5.32 -22.71
N ASP A 595 -11.07 -5.32 -23.77
CA ASP A 595 -11.18 -6.28 -24.88
C ASP A 595 -10.88 -7.72 -24.44
N ASN A 596 -9.96 -7.93 -23.51
CA ASN A 596 -9.64 -9.26 -22.97
C ASN A 596 -10.71 -9.79 -22.02
N PHE A 597 -11.39 -8.93 -21.27
CA PHE A 597 -12.43 -9.28 -20.29
C PHE A 597 -12.04 -10.43 -19.38
N LEU A 598 -10.92 -10.28 -18.65
CA LEU A 598 -10.32 -11.36 -17.86
C LEU A 598 -11.09 -11.67 -16.57
N ASN A 599 -11.82 -10.70 -16.02
CA ASN A 599 -12.53 -10.78 -14.74
C ASN A 599 -13.98 -10.31 -14.88
N ILE A 600 -14.86 -10.75 -13.98
CA ILE A 600 -16.28 -10.38 -13.97
C ILE A 600 -16.56 -9.55 -12.72
N GLY A 601 -16.79 -8.24 -12.90
CA GLY A 601 -17.16 -7.33 -11.81
C GLY A 601 -18.63 -7.42 -11.44
N ILE A 602 -18.93 -7.13 -10.17
CA ILE A 602 -20.31 -7.10 -9.64
C ILE A 602 -20.78 -5.67 -9.42
N SER A 603 -20.08 -4.90 -8.58
CA SER A 603 -20.52 -3.57 -8.19
C SER A 603 -19.36 -2.59 -8.09
N ARG A 604 -19.62 -1.35 -8.49
CA ARG A 604 -18.75 -0.23 -8.10
C ARG A 604 -18.66 -0.17 -6.58
N PRO A 605 -17.53 0.34 -6.02
CA PRO A 605 -17.35 0.48 -4.60
C PRO A 605 -18.50 1.24 -3.94
N MET A 606 -18.94 0.72 -2.82
CA MET A 606 -19.83 1.43 -1.90
C MET A 606 -19.08 2.61 -1.26
N PRO A 607 -19.77 3.71 -0.92
CA PRO A 607 -19.17 4.77 -0.11
C PRO A 607 -18.58 4.20 1.19
N LYS A 608 -17.31 4.48 1.44
CA LYS A 608 -16.61 4.07 2.66
C LYS A 608 -16.48 5.25 3.62
N TYR A 609 -16.38 4.91 4.87
CA TYR A 609 -16.27 5.87 5.96
C TYR A 609 -15.34 5.32 7.04
N MET A 610 -14.79 6.21 7.83
CA MET A 610 -14.15 5.89 9.10
C MET A 610 -14.88 6.57 10.24
N MET A 611 -14.81 6.02 11.43
CA MET A 611 -15.33 6.61 12.66
C MET A 611 -14.17 7.27 13.41
N THR A 612 -14.36 8.52 13.81
CA THR A 612 -13.38 9.24 14.62
C THR A 612 -14.06 9.95 15.77
N SER A 613 -13.43 9.92 16.94
CA SER A 613 -13.88 10.66 18.11
C SER A 613 -14.10 12.14 17.77
N ASN A 614 -15.16 12.74 18.30
CA ASN A 614 -15.41 14.19 18.17
C ASN A 614 -14.30 15.04 18.82
N ASN A 615 -13.52 14.43 19.72
CA ASN A 615 -12.36 15.04 20.36
C ASN A 615 -11.11 15.09 19.47
N LEU A 616 -11.05 14.28 18.40
CA LEU A 616 -9.94 14.28 17.44
C LEU A 616 -10.10 15.40 16.42
N LYS A 617 -9.00 16.17 16.22
CA LYS A 617 -8.88 17.27 15.26
C LYS A 617 -7.81 16.97 14.20
N ASN A 618 -7.72 17.80 13.18
CA ASN A 618 -6.88 17.62 11.98
C ASN A 618 -7.18 16.32 11.22
N VAL A 619 -8.42 15.84 11.30
CA VAL A 619 -8.91 14.67 10.58
C VAL A 619 -9.55 15.11 9.27
N VAL A 620 -8.92 14.77 8.15
CA VAL A 620 -9.39 15.20 6.82
C VAL A 620 -10.56 14.35 6.34
N ASN A 621 -11.55 15.02 5.73
CA ASN A 621 -12.65 14.37 5.03
C ASN A 621 -12.30 14.12 3.56
N GLY A 622 -12.70 12.99 3.00
CA GLY A 622 -12.55 12.67 1.58
C GLY A 622 -11.12 12.39 1.10
N ILE A 623 -10.21 11.99 2.00
CA ILE A 623 -8.87 11.54 1.60
C ILE A 623 -8.96 10.20 0.85
N PRO A 624 -8.23 10.05 -0.28
CA PRO A 624 -8.07 8.79 -0.95
C PRO A 624 -7.37 7.75 -0.07
N ILE A 625 -7.86 6.52 -0.09
CA ILE A 625 -7.22 5.36 0.53
C ILE A 625 -6.85 4.34 -0.54
N THR A 626 -5.75 3.64 -0.35
CA THR A 626 -5.29 2.58 -1.25
C THR A 626 -5.19 1.25 -0.55
N GLY A 627 -5.03 0.17 -1.31
CA GLY A 627 -4.75 -1.15 -0.76
C GLY A 627 -3.53 -1.20 0.17
N ASN A 628 -2.52 -0.37 -0.07
CA ASN A 628 -1.25 -0.36 0.65
C ASN A 628 -0.97 0.91 1.47
N LEU A 629 -1.69 2.00 1.22
CA LEU A 629 -1.54 3.23 2.00
C LEU A 629 -2.93 3.70 2.44
N TRP A 630 -3.21 3.60 3.72
CA TRP A 630 -4.51 3.91 4.26
C TRP A 630 -4.55 5.26 4.95
N HIS A 631 -5.70 5.87 4.88
CA HIS A 631 -6.04 6.86 5.88
C HIS A 631 -6.05 6.18 7.27
N PRO A 632 -5.40 6.71 8.27
CA PRO A 632 -4.97 8.09 8.38
C PRO A 632 -3.48 8.34 8.10
N ALA A 633 -2.73 7.35 7.62
CA ALA A 633 -1.27 7.38 7.58
C ALA A 633 -0.63 8.70 7.09
N PRO A 634 -1.09 9.33 5.99
CA PRO A 634 -0.45 10.56 5.51
C PRO A 634 -0.64 11.75 6.46
N THR A 635 -1.61 11.69 7.38
CA THR A 635 -2.01 12.82 8.22
C THR A 635 -2.07 12.51 9.71
N LEU A 636 -1.92 11.24 10.11
CA LEU A 636 -2.06 10.80 11.50
C LEU A 636 -1.12 11.55 12.45
N THR A 637 0.08 11.90 12.00
CA THR A 637 1.04 12.65 12.81
C THR A 637 0.57 14.04 13.20
N GLN A 638 -0.41 14.59 12.46
CA GLN A 638 -1.03 15.89 12.72
C GLN A 638 -2.29 15.79 13.60
N TRP A 639 -2.82 14.59 13.82
CA TRP A 639 -4.01 14.42 14.65
C TRP A 639 -3.71 14.76 16.10
N TYR A 640 -4.66 15.41 16.77
CA TYR A 640 -4.52 15.74 18.18
C TYR A 640 -5.88 15.69 18.89
N PHE A 641 -5.83 15.52 20.20
CA PHE A 641 -7.01 15.63 21.06
C PHE A 641 -7.21 17.08 21.48
N ASP A 642 -8.41 17.63 21.22
CA ASP A 642 -8.76 18.99 21.63
C ASP A 642 -8.84 19.14 23.14
N LYS A 643 -9.34 18.10 23.80
CA LYS A 643 -9.40 17.98 25.29
C LYS A 643 -8.53 16.82 25.74
N PRO A 644 -7.91 16.90 26.93
CA PRO A 644 -7.16 15.79 27.49
C PRO A 644 -7.97 14.49 27.44
N THR A 645 -7.34 13.40 27.03
CA THR A 645 -7.91 12.05 27.13
C THR A 645 -7.64 11.52 28.52
N LYS A 646 -8.65 10.85 29.10
CA LYS A 646 -8.53 10.20 30.44
C LYS A 646 -7.61 9.00 30.38
#